data_c9a33f6e9d304caa466cc78830148290
#
_entry.id   c9a33f6e9d304caa466cc78830148290
#
_cell.length_a   1.000
_cell.length_b   1.000
_cell.length_c   1.000
_cell.angle_alpha   90.00
_cell.angle_beta   90.00
_cell.angle_gamma   90.00
#
_symmetry.space_group_name_H-M   'P 1'
#
loop_
_entity.id
_entity.type
_entity.pdbx_description
1 polymer ?
#
loop_
_entity_poly.entity_id
_entity_poly.type
_entity_poly.pdbx_seq_one_letter_code
_entity_poly.pdbx_strand_id
1 'polypeptide(L)'
;MGVDDLCSLLEDYSQIYQDIRFRDSKLVVDGTNLAYDLYYRSNLDQNHGGEYLAYQVQVQALFKALADCGIKPYVVMDGGSGASDIKLDTLLDRARGKVWRAQGAALKGRRADILPPISTKVFEQTLNNMKVPLVRCFGEADCQLAALASDWCCPVLSGDTDFYIYDLPAGLLHLDHFQWESAKKSPTRSYIPCKRYTTSSFCTFFNIDRQLLPVFALLAGNDFVNIREMNWDQNVLAGRQREIELSQTACLEGLLRWMRGFQTIEDTLTAAMDLMPNMSQQAQTEVQTEVQKSMLEYRLPSSSLRGFFSQGTVPSLPAEMLSCVPDWVRAPLARGELGADILDLLVHKRKILPTQVEHSDLQSSNLTSRPIRKVLYGLLLGRGGGKVEEVDRVGTKPASVKVQPLADRAVRLRVCLETLGVEVEKLEGVPAHLRLPVAVTRYWLRRANPEPTLLKALYLTHSLIPLITRSICVPVCWQGYSNSIFRPLDCVVAHSFNQWQACLKDASQLNLLLCKPLPEPHFAWLYQGRLVHRRQKQLLNREPEEILHSPQFRRLYRRLLGAVTQPDPGANRRAGGPEAQLRASMEHLHLNTQDEEEEEEEEGEEKELGGAEDLDQGSDWPRVTVGTRYRTKDRKDRSRNPELGRKQEWEGWG
;
A
#
# COMPACT_ATOMS: atom_id res chain seq x y z
N MET A 1 7.87 7.00 7.03
CA MET A 1 8.00 8.23 6.25
C MET A 1 8.32 9.33 7.25
N GLY A 2 8.92 10.42 6.83
CA GLY A 2 9.30 11.52 7.71
C GLY A 2 10.49 11.23 8.63
N VAL A 3 10.53 11.89 9.77
CA VAL A 3 11.64 11.79 10.73
C VAL A 3 11.52 10.49 11.52
N ASP A 4 12.49 9.59 11.34
CA ASP A 4 12.52 8.30 12.03
C ASP A 4 12.57 8.48 13.56
N ASP A 5 11.86 7.62 14.29
CA ASP A 5 11.76 7.62 15.76
C ASP A 5 11.21 8.91 16.40
N LEU A 6 10.79 9.92 15.60
CA LEU A 6 10.17 11.13 16.16
C LEU A 6 8.89 10.79 16.94
N CYS A 7 8.06 9.90 16.43
CA CYS A 7 6.86 9.45 17.15
C CYS A 7 7.25 8.81 18.50
N SER A 8 8.30 7.97 18.52
CA SER A 8 8.80 7.36 19.76
C SER A 8 9.29 8.39 20.77
N LEU A 9 9.97 9.44 20.30
CA LEU A 9 10.40 10.55 21.15
C LEU A 9 9.18 11.27 21.75
N LEU A 10 8.16 11.57 20.94
CA LEU A 10 6.98 12.31 21.38
C LEU A 10 6.09 11.51 22.32
N GLU A 11 6.08 10.17 22.23
CA GLU A 11 5.39 9.32 23.21
C GLU A 11 5.96 9.43 24.63
N ASP A 12 7.25 9.73 24.76
CA ASP A 12 7.89 9.96 26.07
C ASP A 12 7.45 11.32 26.68
N TYR A 13 6.87 12.22 25.88
CA TYR A 13 6.48 13.58 26.29
C TYR A 13 4.98 13.83 26.07
N SER A 14 4.15 13.10 26.82
CA SER A 14 2.68 13.13 26.67
C SER A 14 2.04 14.52 26.83
N GLN A 15 2.71 15.48 27.49
CA GLN A 15 2.24 16.86 27.68
C GLN A 15 2.27 17.70 26.40
N ILE A 16 2.91 17.24 25.33
CA ILE A 16 2.87 17.89 24.01
C ILE A 16 1.48 17.71 23.37
N TYR A 17 0.79 16.63 23.74
CA TYR A 17 -0.52 16.31 23.22
C TYR A 17 -1.63 16.87 24.10
N GLN A 18 -2.73 17.27 23.47
CA GLN A 18 -3.94 17.71 24.14
C GLN A 18 -5.04 16.65 23.98
N ASP A 19 -5.59 16.16 25.08
CA ASP A 19 -6.78 15.29 25.06
C ASP A 19 -8.00 16.07 24.57
N ILE A 20 -8.68 15.57 23.54
CA ILE A 20 -9.88 16.20 22.99
C ILE A 20 -11.01 15.19 22.77
N ARG A 21 -12.24 15.72 22.72
CA ARG A 21 -13.47 14.99 22.35
C ARG A 21 -13.85 15.41 20.94
N PHE A 22 -13.34 14.68 19.95
CA PHE A 22 -13.47 15.06 18.55
C PHE A 22 -14.84 14.71 17.98
N ARG A 23 -15.53 15.70 17.40
CA ARG A 23 -16.88 15.61 16.81
C ARG A 23 -17.23 16.85 16.00
N ASP A 24 -18.35 16.77 15.25
CA ASP A 24 -19.00 17.91 14.55
C ASP A 24 -18.01 18.75 13.73
N SER A 25 -17.06 18.09 13.04
CA SER A 25 -15.96 18.74 12.32
C SER A 25 -15.70 18.09 10.96
N LYS A 26 -15.03 18.84 10.08
CA LYS A 26 -14.33 18.22 8.95
C LYS A 26 -13.08 17.50 9.46
N LEU A 27 -12.65 16.50 8.71
CA LEU A 27 -11.42 15.74 8.96
C LEU A 27 -10.76 15.43 7.62
N VAL A 28 -9.55 15.91 7.42
CA VAL A 28 -8.73 15.54 6.27
C VAL A 28 -7.98 14.27 6.64
N VAL A 29 -8.12 13.22 5.83
CA VAL A 29 -7.64 11.88 6.15
C VAL A 29 -6.58 11.47 5.14
N ASP A 30 -5.42 11.12 5.64
CA ASP A 30 -4.39 10.41 4.87
C ASP A 30 -4.89 8.99 4.58
N GLY A 31 -5.40 8.80 3.36
CA GLY A 31 -6.05 7.56 2.97
C GLY A 31 -5.08 6.41 2.79
N THR A 32 -3.88 6.68 2.31
CA THR A 32 -2.86 5.64 2.10
C THR A 32 -2.36 5.11 3.44
N ASN A 33 -1.98 6.00 4.34
CA ASN A 33 -1.53 5.63 5.68
C ASN A 33 -2.63 4.92 6.47
N LEU A 34 -3.87 5.45 6.46
CA LEU A 34 -5.02 4.84 7.12
C LEU A 34 -5.33 3.44 6.57
N ALA A 35 -5.23 3.22 5.26
CA ALA A 35 -5.50 1.91 4.66
C ALA A 35 -4.53 0.84 5.17
N TYR A 36 -3.25 1.18 5.31
CA TYR A 36 -2.24 0.30 5.90
C TYR A 36 -2.47 0.08 7.39
N ASP A 37 -2.61 1.16 8.15
CA ASP A 37 -2.77 1.14 9.60
C ASP A 37 -4.00 0.30 10.00
N LEU A 38 -5.14 0.53 9.37
CA LEU A 38 -6.39 -0.17 9.69
C LEU A 38 -6.28 -1.67 9.40
N TYR A 39 -5.58 -2.07 8.31
CA TYR A 39 -5.36 -3.48 8.03
C TYR A 39 -4.48 -4.14 9.10
N TYR A 40 -3.40 -3.47 9.48
CA TYR A 40 -2.43 -4.01 10.43
C TYR A 40 -2.95 -4.04 11.87
N ARG A 41 -3.62 -2.98 12.33
CA ARG A 41 -4.22 -2.93 13.68
C ARG A 41 -5.36 -3.90 13.87
N SER A 42 -6.14 -4.15 12.82
CA SER A 42 -7.20 -5.15 12.85
C SER A 42 -6.66 -6.60 12.94
N ASN A 43 -5.36 -6.78 13.01
CA ASN A 43 -4.68 -8.06 13.13
C ASN A 43 -5.12 -9.09 12.09
N LEU A 44 -5.44 -8.61 10.88
CA LEU A 44 -5.88 -9.43 9.76
C LEU A 44 -4.70 -10.23 9.18
N ASP A 45 -5.00 -11.40 8.68
CA ASP A 45 -3.99 -12.28 8.11
C ASP A 45 -3.42 -11.73 6.80
N GLN A 46 -2.10 -11.79 6.67
CA GLN A 46 -1.35 -11.31 5.52
C GLN A 46 -0.71 -12.46 4.75
N ASN A 47 -0.33 -13.52 5.47
CA ASN A 47 0.47 -14.60 4.94
C ASN A 47 -0.31 -15.51 3.98
N HIS A 48 -1.63 -15.62 4.16
CA HIS A 48 -2.50 -16.38 3.27
C HIS A 48 -3.12 -15.52 2.15
N GLY A 49 -2.51 -14.37 1.80
CA GLY A 49 -2.95 -13.51 0.71
C GLY A 49 -4.05 -12.50 1.05
N GLY A 50 -4.48 -12.39 2.31
CA GLY A 50 -5.36 -11.36 2.82
C GLY A 50 -6.78 -11.79 3.18
N GLU A 51 -7.44 -10.98 4.04
CA GLU A 51 -8.79 -11.17 4.58
C GLU A 51 -9.68 -9.97 4.17
N TYR A 52 -10.08 -9.91 2.91
CA TYR A 52 -10.68 -8.69 2.33
C TYR A 52 -12.06 -8.36 2.85
N LEU A 53 -12.91 -9.36 3.16
CA LEU A 53 -14.24 -9.11 3.74
C LEU A 53 -14.14 -8.56 5.16
N ALA A 54 -13.25 -9.12 5.99
CA ALA A 54 -13.01 -8.63 7.33
C ALA A 54 -12.45 -7.21 7.29
N TYR A 55 -11.55 -6.92 6.35
CA TYR A 55 -11.01 -5.59 6.14
C TYR A 55 -12.10 -4.59 5.72
N GLN A 56 -12.98 -4.94 4.78
CA GLN A 56 -14.13 -4.12 4.41
C GLN A 56 -14.98 -3.76 5.63
N VAL A 57 -15.23 -4.72 6.52
CA VAL A 57 -16.03 -4.48 7.75
C VAL A 57 -15.32 -3.48 8.68
N GLN A 58 -14.00 -3.55 8.82
CA GLN A 58 -13.25 -2.58 9.63
C GLN A 58 -13.32 -1.17 9.04
N VAL A 59 -13.14 -1.04 7.71
CA VAL A 59 -13.30 0.25 7.02
C VAL A 59 -14.70 0.81 7.26
N GLN A 60 -15.75 0.00 7.08
CA GLN A 60 -17.13 0.42 7.30
C GLN A 60 -17.38 0.84 8.74
N ALA A 61 -16.82 0.13 9.72
CA ALA A 61 -16.99 0.43 11.14
C ALA A 61 -16.36 1.78 11.52
N LEU A 62 -15.13 2.06 11.04
CA LEU A 62 -14.46 3.33 11.27
C LEU A 62 -15.26 4.50 10.68
N PHE A 63 -15.60 4.45 9.39
CA PHE A 63 -16.32 5.54 8.74
C PHE A 63 -17.76 5.72 9.28
N LYS A 64 -18.38 4.63 9.76
CA LYS A 64 -19.63 4.74 10.51
C LYS A 64 -19.45 5.44 11.86
N ALA A 65 -18.39 5.14 12.61
CA ALA A 65 -18.10 5.83 13.86
C ALA A 65 -17.86 7.34 13.65
N LEU A 66 -17.17 7.71 12.55
CA LEU A 66 -17.02 9.13 12.16
C LEU A 66 -18.39 9.78 11.91
N ALA A 67 -19.24 9.14 11.11
CA ALA A 67 -20.59 9.64 10.80
C ALA A 67 -21.46 9.76 12.06
N ASP A 68 -21.43 8.75 12.96
CA ASP A 68 -22.18 8.75 14.23
C ASP A 68 -21.74 9.91 15.17
N CYS A 69 -20.52 10.44 14.98
CA CYS A 69 -19.97 11.59 15.72
C CYS A 69 -20.08 12.92 14.97
N GLY A 70 -20.80 12.99 13.84
CA GLY A 70 -20.95 14.22 13.04
C GLY A 70 -19.67 14.64 12.32
N ILE A 71 -18.68 13.76 12.20
CA ILE A 71 -17.39 14.04 11.55
C ILE A 71 -17.55 13.79 10.06
N LYS A 72 -17.11 14.75 9.23
CA LYS A 72 -17.14 14.69 7.76
C LYS A 72 -15.72 14.41 7.23
N PRO A 73 -15.38 13.16 6.92
CA PRO A 73 -14.07 12.81 6.39
C PRO A 73 -13.92 13.19 4.91
N TYR A 74 -12.71 13.62 4.54
CA TYR A 74 -12.26 13.85 3.17
C TYR A 74 -10.95 13.09 2.99
N VAL A 75 -11.01 12.01 2.22
CA VAL A 75 -9.90 11.06 2.10
C VAL A 75 -9.03 11.44 0.90
N VAL A 76 -7.74 11.56 1.13
CA VAL A 76 -6.74 11.83 0.10
C VAL A 76 -5.76 10.66 0.03
N MET A 77 -5.58 10.12 -1.17
CA MET A 77 -4.66 9.01 -1.44
C MET A 77 -3.42 9.52 -2.14
N ASP A 78 -2.27 8.90 -1.88
CA ASP A 78 -1.05 9.15 -2.63
C ASP A 78 -1.21 8.84 -4.11
N GLY A 79 -0.51 9.60 -4.92
CA GLY A 79 -0.29 9.34 -6.33
C GLY A 79 0.93 8.47 -6.58
N GLY A 80 1.57 8.69 -7.72
CA GLY A 80 2.85 8.08 -8.08
C GLY A 80 4.04 8.87 -7.51
N SER A 81 5.24 8.39 -7.80
CA SER A 81 6.48 9.13 -7.56
C SER A 81 6.45 10.46 -8.31
N GLY A 82 6.96 11.51 -7.72
CA GLY A 82 7.07 12.82 -8.38
C GLY A 82 7.88 12.73 -9.69
N ALA A 83 7.83 13.77 -10.51
CA ALA A 83 8.57 13.81 -11.78
C ALA A 83 10.10 13.69 -11.59
N SER A 84 10.62 14.15 -10.46
CA SER A 84 12.05 14.14 -10.12
C SER A 84 12.59 12.78 -9.67
N ASP A 85 11.72 11.80 -9.39
CA ASP A 85 12.09 10.45 -8.91
C ASP A 85 13.05 10.43 -7.69
N ILE A 86 13.03 11.49 -6.88
CA ILE A 86 13.95 11.69 -5.74
C ILE A 86 13.87 10.52 -4.74
N LYS A 87 12.68 9.94 -4.57
CA LYS A 87 12.44 8.83 -3.62
C LYS A 87 12.71 7.44 -4.21
N LEU A 88 13.35 7.32 -5.37
CA LEU A 88 13.56 6.02 -6.02
C LEU A 88 14.32 5.05 -5.10
N ASP A 89 15.45 5.47 -4.55
CA ASP A 89 16.27 4.60 -3.70
C ASP A 89 15.49 4.16 -2.46
N THR A 90 14.76 5.08 -1.83
CA THR A 90 13.87 4.76 -0.70
C THR A 90 12.80 3.73 -1.10
N LEU A 91 12.19 3.87 -2.28
CA LEU A 91 11.18 2.92 -2.78
C LEU A 91 11.78 1.54 -3.06
N LEU A 92 12.98 1.47 -3.63
CA LEU A 92 13.70 0.23 -3.88
C LEU A 92 14.12 -0.45 -2.58
N ASP A 93 14.60 0.30 -1.59
CA ASP A 93 14.93 -0.23 -0.26
C ASP A 93 13.69 -0.75 0.48
N ARG A 94 12.57 -0.04 0.38
CA ARG A 94 11.28 -0.52 0.88
C ARG A 94 10.84 -1.81 0.18
N ALA A 95 11.06 -1.92 -1.13
CA ALA A 95 10.78 -3.14 -1.90
C ALA A 95 11.67 -4.30 -1.43
N ARG A 96 12.98 -4.08 -1.25
CA ARG A 96 13.92 -5.06 -0.68
C ARG A 96 13.47 -5.54 0.71
N GLY A 97 13.13 -4.60 1.59
CA GLY A 97 12.64 -4.89 2.93
C GLY A 97 11.35 -5.72 2.91
N LYS A 98 10.42 -5.44 1.99
CA LYS A 98 9.18 -6.22 1.80
C LYS A 98 9.50 -7.65 1.36
N VAL A 99 10.40 -7.84 0.39
CA VAL A 99 10.82 -9.18 -0.09
C VAL A 99 11.43 -9.98 1.06
N TRP A 100 12.33 -9.38 1.84
CA TRP A 100 12.94 -10.03 3.00
C TRP A 100 11.90 -10.43 4.06
N ARG A 101 10.94 -9.56 4.39
CA ARG A 101 9.86 -9.88 5.33
C ARG A 101 8.94 -10.98 4.81
N ALA A 102 8.61 -10.96 3.51
CA ALA A 102 7.80 -12.00 2.87
C ALA A 102 8.45 -13.38 3.01
N GLN A 103 9.76 -13.47 2.79
CA GLN A 103 10.52 -14.70 2.97
C GLN A 103 10.51 -15.16 4.44
N GLY A 104 10.75 -14.25 5.37
CA GLY A 104 10.67 -14.55 6.80
C GLY A 104 9.29 -15.08 7.21
N ALA A 105 8.23 -14.55 6.61
CA ALA A 105 6.87 -15.02 6.83
C ALA A 105 6.62 -16.40 6.22
N ALA A 106 7.09 -16.63 5.00
CA ALA A 106 6.95 -17.91 4.31
C ALA A 106 7.69 -19.04 5.03
N LEU A 107 8.94 -18.80 5.46
CA LEU A 107 9.79 -19.81 6.09
C LEU A 107 9.46 -20.04 7.58
N LYS A 108 9.11 -18.99 8.32
CA LYS A 108 9.00 -19.00 9.78
C LYS A 108 7.58 -18.76 10.29
N GLY A 109 6.59 -18.57 9.40
CA GLY A 109 5.22 -18.24 9.77
C GLY A 109 5.07 -16.91 10.53
N ARG A 110 6.09 -16.02 10.49
CA ARG A 110 6.03 -14.70 11.11
C ARG A 110 5.05 -13.80 10.37
N ARG A 111 4.58 -12.77 11.02
CA ARG A 111 3.79 -11.74 10.35
C ARG A 111 4.68 -11.00 9.35
N ALA A 112 4.18 -10.83 8.12
CA ALA A 112 4.96 -10.26 7.03
C ALA A 112 5.03 -8.72 7.05
N ASP A 113 4.05 -8.06 7.67
CA ASP A 113 3.82 -6.61 7.60
C ASP A 113 3.82 -6.11 6.14
N ILE A 114 3.10 -6.84 5.31
CA ILE A 114 2.88 -6.57 3.89
C ILE A 114 1.37 -6.42 3.67
N LEU A 115 0.96 -5.30 3.08
CA LEU A 115 -0.44 -5.11 2.70
C LEU A 115 -0.79 -6.05 1.52
N PRO A 116 -1.81 -6.89 1.63
CA PRO A 116 -2.22 -7.76 0.54
C PRO A 116 -2.60 -6.99 -0.72
N PRO A 117 -2.36 -7.55 -1.93
CA PRO A 117 -2.32 -6.79 -3.19
C PRO A 117 -3.64 -6.12 -3.60
N ILE A 118 -4.78 -6.59 -3.11
CA ILE A 118 -6.12 -6.05 -3.44
C ILE A 118 -6.66 -5.14 -2.33
N SER A 119 -5.98 -5.01 -1.17
CA SER A 119 -6.49 -4.27 -0.01
C SER A 119 -6.80 -2.81 -0.32
N THR A 120 -5.92 -2.10 -1.01
CA THR A 120 -6.16 -0.70 -1.40
C THR A 120 -7.43 -0.58 -2.26
N LYS A 121 -7.64 -1.52 -3.20
CA LYS A 121 -8.85 -1.52 -4.04
C LYS A 121 -10.11 -1.81 -3.22
N VAL A 122 -10.03 -2.68 -2.23
CA VAL A 122 -11.14 -2.92 -1.27
C VAL A 122 -11.44 -1.68 -0.45
N PHE A 123 -10.42 -0.97 0.02
CA PHE A 123 -10.57 0.29 0.76
C PHE A 123 -11.30 1.33 -0.10
N GLU A 124 -10.77 1.63 -1.28
CA GLU A 124 -11.36 2.60 -2.22
C GLU A 124 -12.80 2.24 -2.60
N GLN A 125 -13.05 0.96 -2.96
CA GLN A 125 -14.40 0.51 -3.31
C GLN A 125 -15.37 0.65 -2.14
N THR A 126 -14.92 0.39 -0.91
CA THR A 126 -15.73 0.53 0.30
C THR A 126 -16.10 1.99 0.55
N LEU A 127 -15.15 2.92 0.43
CA LEU A 127 -15.40 4.36 0.56
C LEU A 127 -16.38 4.86 -0.49
N ASN A 128 -16.18 4.47 -1.76
CA ASN A 128 -17.07 4.83 -2.86
C ASN A 128 -18.51 4.32 -2.60
N ASN A 129 -18.66 3.07 -2.13
CA ASN A 129 -19.97 2.50 -1.77
C ASN A 129 -20.63 3.25 -0.60
N MET A 130 -19.85 3.75 0.35
CA MET A 130 -20.31 4.57 1.47
C MET A 130 -20.49 6.05 1.10
N LYS A 131 -20.16 6.43 -0.13
CA LYS A 131 -20.18 7.83 -0.62
C LYS A 131 -19.28 8.77 0.21
N VAL A 132 -18.18 8.24 0.71
CA VAL A 132 -17.15 9.05 1.38
C VAL A 132 -16.34 9.77 0.30
N PRO A 133 -16.18 11.11 0.38
CA PRO A 133 -15.35 11.86 -0.56
C PRO A 133 -13.92 11.35 -0.59
N LEU A 134 -13.43 10.98 -1.77
CA LEU A 134 -12.10 10.44 -1.99
C LEU A 134 -11.46 11.09 -3.21
N VAL A 135 -10.18 11.46 -3.08
CA VAL A 135 -9.34 11.94 -4.18
C VAL A 135 -7.98 11.25 -4.13
N ARG A 136 -7.39 11.02 -5.30
CA ARG A 136 -5.99 10.62 -5.43
C ARG A 136 -5.17 11.78 -5.98
N CYS A 137 -4.07 12.09 -5.32
CA CYS A 137 -3.08 13.05 -5.81
C CYS A 137 -2.33 12.52 -7.05
N PHE A 138 -1.66 13.39 -7.77
CA PHE A 138 -0.77 12.99 -8.88
C PHE A 138 0.69 12.74 -8.41
N GLY A 139 1.04 13.17 -7.20
CA GLY A 139 2.28 12.88 -6.50
C GLY A 139 1.99 12.50 -5.05
N GLU A 140 2.93 12.75 -4.16
CA GLU A 140 2.76 12.59 -2.71
C GLU A 140 1.58 13.44 -2.22
N ALA A 141 0.86 12.92 -1.25
CA ALA A 141 -0.34 13.58 -0.74
C ALA A 141 -0.07 14.56 0.41
N ASP A 142 1.05 14.43 1.12
CA ASP A 142 1.30 15.10 2.40
C ASP A 142 1.13 16.60 2.35
N CYS A 143 1.80 17.26 1.40
CA CYS A 143 1.72 18.70 1.20
C CYS A 143 0.28 19.14 0.85
N GLN A 144 -0.44 18.37 0.03
CA GLN A 144 -1.83 18.67 -0.36
C GLN A 144 -2.81 18.44 0.79
N LEU A 145 -2.58 17.42 1.63
CA LEU A 145 -3.32 17.17 2.86
C LEU A 145 -3.16 18.34 3.84
N ALA A 146 -1.91 18.74 4.08
CA ALA A 146 -1.60 19.84 4.98
C ALA A 146 -2.19 21.17 4.49
N ALA A 147 -2.08 21.46 3.17
CA ALA A 147 -2.66 22.65 2.57
C ALA A 147 -4.20 22.66 2.65
N LEU A 148 -4.86 21.54 2.36
CA LEU A 148 -6.32 21.42 2.45
C LEU A 148 -6.82 21.59 3.88
N ALA A 149 -6.12 20.97 4.85
CA ALA A 149 -6.45 21.07 6.27
C ALA A 149 -6.29 22.51 6.78
N SER A 150 -5.25 23.21 6.33
CA SER A 150 -5.03 24.63 6.63
C SER A 150 -6.10 25.51 6.03
N ASP A 151 -6.47 25.34 4.76
CA ASP A 151 -7.54 26.08 4.07
C ASP A 151 -8.91 25.91 4.78
N TRP A 152 -9.16 24.74 5.33
CA TRP A 152 -10.43 24.43 5.99
C TRP A 152 -10.40 24.60 7.50
N CYS A 153 -9.25 24.94 8.07
CA CYS A 153 -9.04 25.03 9.53
C CYS A 153 -9.54 23.77 10.25
N CYS A 154 -9.20 22.59 9.74
CA CYS A 154 -9.58 21.30 10.32
C CYS A 154 -8.35 20.40 10.49
N PRO A 155 -8.38 19.40 11.40
CA PRO A 155 -7.22 18.56 11.63
C PRO A 155 -6.96 17.56 10.49
N VAL A 156 -5.72 17.09 10.42
CA VAL A 156 -5.29 15.93 9.62
C VAL A 156 -5.34 14.67 10.49
N LEU A 157 -5.78 13.55 9.94
CA LEU A 157 -5.66 12.22 10.53
C LEU A 157 -4.60 11.44 9.75
N SER A 158 -3.45 11.19 10.33
CA SER A 158 -2.35 10.40 9.76
C SER A 158 -1.49 9.80 10.86
N GLY A 159 -0.71 8.78 10.56
CA GLY A 159 0.38 8.25 11.38
C GLY A 159 1.75 8.61 10.81
N ASP A 160 1.81 9.49 9.79
CA ASP A 160 3.06 9.92 9.20
C ASP A 160 3.70 11.05 10.03
N THR A 161 5.01 10.92 10.27
CA THR A 161 5.76 11.85 11.10
C THR A 161 6.06 13.19 10.42
N ASP A 162 5.90 13.30 9.10
CA ASP A 162 6.01 14.58 8.41
C ASP A 162 4.95 15.58 8.88
N PHE A 163 3.77 15.10 9.30
CA PHE A 163 2.72 15.97 9.85
C PHE A 163 3.03 16.58 11.22
N TYR A 164 4.08 16.14 11.90
CA TYR A 164 4.60 16.83 13.07
C TYR A 164 5.40 18.11 12.70
N ILE A 165 5.84 18.20 11.46
CA ILE A 165 6.64 19.34 10.96
C ILE A 165 5.75 20.40 10.31
N TYR A 166 4.71 19.98 9.55
CA TYR A 166 3.78 20.92 8.94
C TYR A 166 3.04 21.79 9.97
N ASP A 167 2.92 23.07 9.65
CA ASP A 167 2.14 24.00 10.45
C ASP A 167 0.64 23.86 10.20
N LEU A 168 0.00 23.00 10.99
CA LEU A 168 -1.42 22.69 10.89
C LEU A 168 -2.22 23.52 11.92
N PRO A 169 -3.05 24.50 11.50
CA PRO A 169 -3.80 25.37 12.44
C PRO A 169 -4.71 24.61 13.40
N ALA A 170 -5.34 23.53 12.94
CA ALA A 170 -6.18 22.66 13.76
C ALA A 170 -5.45 21.42 14.31
N GLY A 171 -4.19 21.23 13.94
CA GLY A 171 -3.31 20.19 14.44
C GLY A 171 -3.43 18.84 13.74
N LEU A 172 -2.64 17.91 14.23
CA LEU A 172 -2.60 16.50 13.82
C LEU A 172 -3.37 15.65 14.84
N LEU A 173 -4.20 14.73 14.35
CA LEU A 173 -4.72 13.60 15.10
C LEU A 173 -3.94 12.36 14.67
N HIS A 174 -2.97 11.95 15.47
CA HIS A 174 -2.17 10.78 15.14
C HIS A 174 -3.01 9.51 15.27
N LEU A 175 -2.86 8.57 14.32
CA LEU A 175 -3.65 7.33 14.27
C LEU A 175 -3.55 6.52 15.56
N ASP A 176 -2.39 6.47 16.21
CA ASP A 176 -2.19 5.76 17.48
C ASP A 176 -3.05 6.30 18.62
N HIS A 177 -3.42 7.56 18.55
CA HIS A 177 -4.22 8.25 19.56
C HIS A 177 -5.68 8.48 19.16
N PHE A 178 -6.08 8.02 17.97
CA PHE A 178 -7.44 8.19 17.47
C PHE A 178 -8.30 6.97 17.82
N GLN A 179 -8.98 7.01 18.98
CA GLN A 179 -9.67 5.87 19.59
C GLN A 179 -11.09 5.70 19.03
N TRP A 180 -11.24 5.54 17.72
CA TRP A 180 -12.54 5.42 17.05
C TRP A 180 -13.36 4.20 17.51
N GLU A 181 -12.71 3.09 17.87
CA GLU A 181 -13.36 1.88 18.42
C GLU A 181 -14.03 2.15 19.78
N SER A 182 -13.47 3.09 20.53
CA SER A 182 -13.96 3.54 21.83
C SER A 182 -14.86 4.78 21.74
N ALA A 183 -15.44 5.05 20.55
CA ALA A 183 -16.34 6.17 20.36
C ALA A 183 -17.46 6.19 21.43
N LYS A 184 -17.57 7.31 22.14
CA LYS A 184 -18.58 7.46 23.20
C LYS A 184 -19.92 7.83 22.58
N LYS A 185 -20.86 6.90 22.63
CA LYS A 185 -22.24 7.11 22.15
C LYS A 185 -23.08 7.75 23.24
N SER A 186 -23.71 8.87 22.91
CA SER A 186 -24.66 9.56 23.76
C SER A 186 -25.90 9.90 22.94
N PRO A 187 -27.11 9.87 23.52
CA PRO A 187 -28.33 10.29 22.83
C PRO A 187 -28.26 11.71 22.29
N THR A 188 -27.48 12.58 22.94
CA THR A 188 -27.38 14.01 22.59
C THR A 188 -26.13 14.34 21.78
N ARG A 189 -24.97 13.72 22.06
CA ARG A 189 -23.69 14.07 21.41
C ARG A 189 -22.66 12.94 21.51
N SER A 190 -22.45 12.23 20.42
CA SER A 190 -21.35 11.26 20.31
C SER A 190 -20.01 11.97 20.02
N TYR A 191 -18.89 11.36 20.41
CA TYR A 191 -17.56 11.88 20.14
C TYR A 191 -16.52 10.74 20.12
N ILE A 192 -15.40 10.97 19.44
CA ILE A 192 -14.23 10.09 19.44
C ILE A 192 -13.19 10.68 20.41
N PRO A 193 -12.75 9.93 21.44
CA PRO A 193 -11.61 10.32 22.27
C PRO A 193 -10.34 10.30 21.42
N CYS A 194 -9.55 11.35 21.43
CA CYS A 194 -8.26 11.39 20.75
C CYS A 194 -7.33 12.43 21.36
N LYS A 195 -6.05 12.36 21.01
CA LYS A 195 -5.06 13.37 21.35
C LYS A 195 -4.74 14.20 20.12
N ARG A 196 -4.66 15.51 20.31
CA ARG A 196 -4.30 16.47 19.28
C ARG A 196 -2.88 16.96 19.50
N TYR A 197 -2.06 16.91 18.47
CA TYR A 197 -0.76 17.56 18.41
C TYR A 197 -0.86 18.88 17.68
N THR A 198 -0.05 19.88 18.10
CA THR A 198 0.18 21.13 17.36
C THR A 198 1.67 21.49 17.36
N THR A 199 2.15 22.09 16.29
CA THR A 199 3.53 22.60 16.22
C THR A 199 3.82 23.62 17.33
N SER A 200 2.82 24.42 17.72
CA SER A 200 2.95 25.37 18.85
C SER A 200 3.24 24.66 20.19
N SER A 201 2.57 23.54 20.48
CA SER A 201 2.83 22.78 21.70
C SER A 201 4.24 22.19 21.70
N PHE A 202 4.68 21.66 20.57
CA PHE A 202 6.02 21.11 20.37
C PHE A 202 7.09 22.19 20.56
N CYS A 203 6.97 23.31 19.84
CA CYS A 203 7.93 24.41 19.89
C CYS A 203 8.01 25.03 21.29
N THR A 204 6.89 25.18 21.98
CA THR A 204 6.86 25.65 23.36
C THR A 204 7.57 24.68 24.30
N PHE A 205 7.32 23.38 24.14
CA PHE A 205 7.91 22.36 25.00
C PHE A 205 9.43 22.27 24.84
N PHE A 206 9.91 22.20 23.60
CA PHE A 206 11.34 22.09 23.30
C PHE A 206 12.05 23.45 23.30
N ASN A 207 11.34 24.57 23.41
CA ASN A 207 11.86 25.93 23.34
C ASN A 207 12.68 26.17 22.06
N ILE A 208 12.07 25.90 20.92
CA ILE A 208 12.64 26.14 19.59
C ILE A 208 11.72 27.04 18.77
N ASP A 209 12.31 27.81 17.84
CA ASP A 209 11.52 28.62 16.93
C ASP A 209 10.82 27.73 15.89
N ARG A 210 9.56 28.04 15.60
CA ARG A 210 8.71 27.28 14.69
C ARG A 210 9.27 27.21 13.26
N GLN A 211 9.90 28.27 12.80
CA GLN A 211 10.51 28.31 11.47
C GLN A 211 11.67 27.31 11.32
N LEU A 212 12.22 26.81 12.43
CA LEU A 212 13.30 25.83 12.43
C LEU A 212 12.82 24.38 12.29
N LEU A 213 11.50 24.09 12.36
CA LEU A 213 10.99 22.71 12.24
C LEU A 213 11.40 22.01 10.94
N PRO A 214 11.34 22.63 9.74
CA PRO A 214 11.85 22.03 8.53
C PRO A 214 13.36 21.74 8.58
N VAL A 215 14.14 22.60 9.24
CA VAL A 215 15.58 22.38 9.45
C VAL A 215 15.80 21.21 10.42
N PHE A 216 14.99 21.12 11.47
CA PHE A 216 15.02 19.98 12.38
C PHE A 216 14.78 18.66 11.62
N ALA A 217 13.74 18.59 10.78
CA ALA A 217 13.42 17.40 10.00
C ALA A 217 14.59 17.01 9.06
N LEU A 218 15.20 18.02 8.42
CA LEU A 218 16.36 17.84 7.56
C LEU A 218 17.56 17.27 8.33
N LEU A 219 17.95 17.88 9.44
CA LEU A 219 19.11 17.49 10.24
C LEU A 219 18.89 16.14 10.96
N ALA A 220 17.66 15.83 11.32
CA ALA A 220 17.27 14.54 11.87
C ALA A 220 17.34 13.41 10.84
N GLY A 221 17.37 13.73 9.56
CA GLY A 221 17.25 12.81 8.43
C GLY A 221 15.78 12.51 8.13
N ASN A 222 15.36 12.91 6.94
CA ASN A 222 14.03 12.65 6.42
C ASN A 222 14.10 11.84 5.11
N ASP A 223 12.95 11.59 4.48
CA ASP A 223 12.87 10.86 3.21
C ASP A 223 13.58 11.56 2.03
N PHE A 224 13.91 12.83 2.17
CA PHE A 224 14.50 13.67 1.11
C PHE A 224 16.00 13.80 1.24
N VAL A 225 16.52 13.83 2.47
CA VAL A 225 17.96 14.03 2.73
C VAL A 225 18.39 13.18 3.92
N ASN A 226 19.46 12.42 3.75
CA ASN A 226 20.07 11.64 4.82
C ASN A 226 21.42 12.26 5.25
N ILE A 227 21.37 13.22 6.18
CA ILE A 227 22.56 13.88 6.74
C ILE A 227 23.22 13.05 7.85
N ARG A 228 22.63 11.92 8.24
CA ARG A 228 23.16 11.04 9.31
C ARG A 228 24.54 10.46 9.00
N GLU A 229 24.91 10.37 7.73
CA GLU A 229 26.24 9.92 7.32
C GLU A 229 27.35 10.89 7.73
N MET A 230 27.01 12.09 8.19
CA MET A 230 27.93 13.16 8.49
C MET A 230 28.37 13.23 9.97
N ASN A 231 28.47 12.15 10.72
CA ASN A 231 29.08 12.04 12.09
C ASN A 231 28.86 13.24 13.05
N TRP A 232 27.91 14.15 12.75
CA TRP A 232 27.65 15.36 13.53
C TRP A 232 26.95 15.05 14.86
N ASP A 233 26.26 13.91 14.95
CA ASP A 233 25.66 13.39 16.19
C ASP A 233 26.67 13.27 17.33
N GLN A 234 27.90 12.87 17.01
CA GLN A 234 28.99 12.73 17.98
C GLN A 234 29.45 14.08 18.53
N ASN A 235 29.37 15.15 17.75
CA ASN A 235 29.78 16.48 18.15
C ASN A 235 28.69 17.21 18.97
N VAL A 236 27.44 17.02 18.63
CA VAL A 236 26.29 17.59 19.36
C VAL A 236 26.14 16.95 20.73
N LEU A 237 26.55 15.70 20.88
CA LEU A 237 26.42 14.91 22.10
C LEU A 237 27.71 14.79 22.93
N ALA A 238 28.80 15.42 22.49
CA ALA A 238 30.14 15.34 23.12
C ALA A 238 30.23 15.76 24.61
N GLY A 239 29.12 16.10 25.25
CA GLY A 239 29.05 16.29 26.71
C GLY A 239 28.81 15.01 27.51
N ARG A 240 28.63 13.83 26.88
CA ARG A 240 28.43 12.55 27.56
C ARG A 240 29.38 11.46 27.04
N GLN A 241 29.89 10.66 27.96
CA GLN A 241 30.91 9.64 27.80
C GLN A 241 30.80 8.76 26.55
N ARG A 242 31.89 8.56 25.87
CA ARG A 242 32.15 7.98 24.53
C ARG A 242 31.80 6.50 24.29
N GLU A 243 31.07 5.80 25.13
CA GLU A 243 30.98 4.32 25.06
C GLU A 243 29.55 3.73 25.00
N ILE A 244 28.51 4.53 24.84
CA ILE A 244 27.14 3.99 24.73
C ILE A 244 26.61 4.34 23.35
N GLU A 245 26.20 3.36 22.53
CA GLU A 245 25.34 3.57 21.38
C GLU A 245 24.09 4.30 21.86
N LEU A 246 24.02 5.60 21.54
CA LEU A 246 22.87 6.43 21.91
C LEU A 246 21.65 5.93 21.13
N SER A 247 20.52 5.80 21.83
CA SER A 247 19.25 5.52 21.14
C SER A 247 18.94 6.66 20.17
N GLN A 248 18.29 6.39 19.07
CA GLN A 248 17.95 7.38 18.05
C GLN A 248 17.09 8.51 18.65
N THR A 249 16.19 8.22 19.59
CA THR A 249 15.42 9.23 20.34
C THR A 249 16.33 10.17 21.15
N ALA A 250 17.43 9.69 21.71
CA ALA A 250 18.39 10.53 22.41
C ALA A 250 19.15 11.47 21.45
N CYS A 251 19.42 11.01 20.22
CA CYS A 251 20.01 11.85 19.18
C CYS A 251 19.06 12.98 18.78
N LEU A 252 17.78 12.68 18.55
CA LEU A 252 16.76 13.68 18.24
C LEU A 252 16.60 14.71 19.37
N GLU A 253 16.59 14.26 20.63
CA GLU A 253 16.52 15.14 21.77
C GLU A 253 17.78 16.03 21.89
N GLY A 254 18.95 15.48 21.60
CA GLY A 254 20.21 16.23 21.55
C GLY A 254 20.18 17.33 20.47
N LEU A 255 19.68 16.99 19.29
CA LEU A 255 19.49 17.94 18.20
C LEU A 255 18.53 19.08 18.60
N LEU A 256 17.37 18.74 19.16
CA LEU A 256 16.41 19.76 19.63
C LEU A 256 17.00 20.68 20.71
N ARG A 257 17.82 20.14 21.61
CA ARG A 257 18.53 20.95 22.61
C ARG A 257 19.55 21.90 21.98
N TRP A 258 20.29 21.42 20.99
CA TRP A 258 21.27 22.23 20.28
C TRP A 258 20.57 23.36 19.50
N MET A 259 19.45 23.05 18.85
CA MET A 259 18.68 24.04 18.07
C MET A 259 18.08 25.19 18.90
N ARG A 260 17.95 25.04 20.21
CA ARG A 260 17.47 26.13 21.11
C ARG A 260 18.32 27.39 21.05
N GLY A 261 19.58 27.29 20.61
CA GLY A 261 20.50 28.42 20.48
C GLY A 261 20.27 29.30 19.26
N PHE A 262 19.39 28.89 18.34
CA PHE A 262 19.20 29.56 17.06
C PHE A 262 17.79 30.14 16.92
N GLN A 263 17.71 31.25 16.17
CA GLN A 263 16.44 31.90 15.84
C GLN A 263 16.18 31.96 14.34
N THR A 264 17.20 31.78 13.50
CA THR A 264 17.07 31.84 12.04
C THR A 264 17.50 30.52 11.39
N ILE A 265 16.92 30.24 10.23
CA ILE A 265 17.26 29.08 9.41
C ILE A 265 18.73 29.18 8.98
N GLU A 266 19.18 30.37 8.54
CA GLU A 266 20.53 30.61 8.02
C GLU A 266 21.60 30.35 9.07
N ASP A 267 21.42 30.88 10.30
CA ASP A 267 22.37 30.65 11.40
C ASP A 267 22.46 29.18 11.78
N THR A 268 21.29 28.50 11.83
CA THR A 268 21.22 27.07 12.16
C THR A 268 21.96 26.21 11.13
N LEU A 269 21.74 26.49 9.85
CA LEU A 269 22.38 25.75 8.77
C LEU A 269 23.88 26.03 8.70
N THR A 270 24.28 27.29 8.87
CA THR A 270 25.70 27.66 8.92
C THR A 270 26.40 26.94 10.06
N ALA A 271 25.83 26.98 11.26
CA ALA A 271 26.40 26.27 12.40
C ALA A 271 26.42 24.75 12.23
N ALA A 272 25.41 24.17 11.57
CA ALA A 272 25.40 22.74 11.24
C ALA A 272 26.52 22.39 10.24
N MET A 273 26.76 23.22 9.24
CA MET A 273 27.85 23.03 8.26
C MET A 273 29.23 23.18 8.89
N ASP A 274 29.40 24.09 9.85
CA ASP A 274 30.65 24.27 10.61
C ASP A 274 30.99 23.03 11.47
N LEU A 275 30.01 22.26 11.88
CA LEU A 275 30.22 20.98 12.58
C LEU A 275 30.70 19.86 11.65
N MET A 276 30.74 20.06 10.35
CA MET A 276 31.16 19.08 9.33
C MET A 276 32.57 19.43 8.78
N PRO A 277 33.65 19.24 9.54
CA PRO A 277 34.97 19.54 9.10
C PRO A 277 35.37 18.62 7.94
N ASN A 278 35.99 19.19 6.89
CA ASN A 278 36.53 18.47 5.73
C ASN A 278 35.56 18.19 4.56
N MET A 279 34.46 18.89 4.45
CA MET A 279 33.64 18.81 3.23
C MET A 279 34.33 19.58 2.08
N SER A 280 34.35 18.95 0.90
CA SER A 280 34.74 19.69 -0.32
C SER A 280 33.69 20.76 -0.64
N GLN A 281 34.10 21.81 -1.35
CA GLN A 281 33.20 22.88 -1.76
C GLN A 281 32.04 22.37 -2.63
N GLN A 282 32.26 21.31 -3.40
CA GLN A 282 31.21 20.62 -4.16
C GLN A 282 30.20 19.96 -3.25
N ALA A 283 30.64 19.22 -2.24
CA ALA A 283 29.75 18.58 -1.27
C ALA A 283 28.91 19.58 -0.45
N GLN A 284 29.50 20.73 -0.09
CA GLN A 284 28.77 21.83 0.54
C GLN A 284 27.66 22.38 -0.36
N THR A 285 27.93 22.55 -1.65
CA THR A 285 26.94 23.03 -2.62
C THR A 285 25.81 22.01 -2.82
N GLU A 286 26.14 20.72 -2.86
CA GLU A 286 25.16 19.63 -2.93
C GLU A 286 24.25 19.64 -1.71
N VAL A 287 24.80 19.71 -0.50
CA VAL A 287 24.03 19.80 0.75
C VAL A 287 23.13 21.04 0.74
N GLN A 288 23.64 22.21 0.37
CA GLN A 288 22.83 23.42 0.29
C GLN A 288 21.65 23.27 -0.69
N THR A 289 21.88 22.62 -1.82
CA THR A 289 20.84 22.37 -2.81
C THR A 289 19.75 21.44 -2.25
N GLU A 290 20.16 20.37 -1.59
CA GLU A 290 19.22 19.42 -0.97
C GLU A 290 18.46 20.04 0.22
N VAL A 291 19.13 20.89 1.02
CA VAL A 291 18.50 21.70 2.05
C VAL A 291 17.36 22.55 1.46
N GLN A 292 17.66 23.29 0.39
CA GLN A 292 16.66 24.15 -0.27
C GLN A 292 15.48 23.35 -0.80
N LYS A 293 15.73 22.18 -1.41
CA LYS A 293 14.66 21.28 -1.87
C LYS A 293 13.80 20.79 -0.71
N SER A 294 14.42 20.26 0.34
CA SER A 294 13.71 19.77 1.53
C SER A 294 12.88 20.85 2.21
N MET A 295 13.38 22.08 2.28
CA MET A 295 12.64 23.23 2.82
C MET A 295 11.40 23.57 1.98
N LEU A 296 11.46 23.38 0.67
CA LEU A 296 10.33 23.61 -0.22
C LEU A 296 9.20 22.59 -0.02
N GLU A 297 9.52 21.35 0.34
CA GLU A 297 8.54 20.29 0.58
C GLU A 297 7.62 20.59 1.78
N TYR A 298 8.11 21.29 2.81
CA TYR A 298 7.31 21.71 3.95
C TYR A 298 6.59 23.05 3.74
N ARG A 299 6.75 23.69 2.57
CA ARG A 299 6.05 24.92 2.23
C ARG A 299 4.66 24.60 1.69
N LEU A 300 3.62 25.06 2.38
CA LEU A 300 2.25 24.83 1.98
C LEU A 300 1.85 25.67 0.76
N PRO A 301 1.50 25.05 -0.38
CA PRO A 301 0.88 25.75 -1.49
C PRO A 301 -0.60 26.00 -1.20
N SER A 302 -1.30 26.75 -2.06
CA SER A 302 -2.76 26.72 -2.05
C SER A 302 -3.26 25.34 -2.48
N SER A 303 -4.26 24.79 -1.76
CA SER A 303 -4.74 23.44 -2.03
C SER A 303 -5.52 23.36 -3.34
N SER A 304 -5.05 22.55 -4.29
CA SER A 304 -5.77 22.19 -5.51
C SER A 304 -6.99 21.27 -5.24
N LEU A 305 -7.01 20.60 -4.08
CA LEU A 305 -8.05 19.62 -3.72
C LEU A 305 -9.37 20.26 -3.29
N ARG A 306 -9.35 21.54 -2.86
CA ARG A 306 -10.56 22.27 -2.48
C ARG A 306 -11.57 22.33 -3.61
N GLY A 307 -11.12 22.61 -4.84
CA GLY A 307 -11.95 22.64 -6.04
C GLY A 307 -12.54 21.26 -6.36
N PHE A 308 -11.75 20.20 -6.19
CA PHE A 308 -12.20 18.84 -6.42
C PHE A 308 -13.36 18.45 -5.47
N PHE A 309 -13.21 18.67 -4.18
CA PHE A 309 -14.22 18.28 -3.19
C PHE A 309 -15.46 19.16 -3.20
N SER A 310 -15.36 20.41 -3.65
CA SER A 310 -16.52 21.33 -3.68
C SER A 310 -17.25 21.36 -5.03
N GLN A 311 -16.53 21.17 -6.14
CA GLN A 311 -17.04 21.38 -7.50
C GLN A 311 -16.79 20.19 -8.44
N GLY A 312 -16.03 19.18 -8.01
CA GLY A 312 -15.62 18.04 -8.84
C GLY A 312 -14.53 18.39 -9.86
N THR A 313 -13.87 19.54 -9.73
CA THR A 313 -12.79 19.97 -10.61
C THR A 313 -11.58 19.06 -10.42
N VAL A 314 -11.15 18.39 -11.49
CA VAL A 314 -9.94 17.54 -11.45
C VAL A 314 -8.73 18.40 -11.07
N PRO A 315 -7.91 17.99 -10.09
CA PRO A 315 -6.70 18.72 -9.69
C PRO A 315 -5.76 18.96 -10.88
N SER A 316 -5.04 20.06 -10.85
CA SER A 316 -4.03 20.36 -11.86
C SER A 316 -2.89 19.35 -11.80
N LEU A 317 -2.45 18.91 -12.97
CA LEU A 317 -1.25 18.09 -13.07
C LEU A 317 -0.02 18.99 -12.87
N PRO A 318 1.03 18.51 -12.18
CA PRO A 318 2.34 19.19 -12.18
C PRO A 318 2.83 19.44 -13.61
N ALA A 319 3.46 20.58 -13.84
CA ALA A 319 3.86 21.01 -15.19
C ALA A 319 4.76 19.97 -15.88
N GLU A 320 5.62 19.34 -15.11
CA GLU A 320 6.58 18.33 -15.56
C GLU A 320 5.90 17.04 -16.05
N MET A 321 4.69 16.77 -15.60
CA MET A 321 3.91 15.58 -15.98
C MET A 321 2.96 15.83 -17.15
N LEU A 322 2.75 17.06 -17.55
CA LEU A 322 1.75 17.43 -18.58
C LEU A 322 1.99 16.70 -19.91
N SER A 323 3.24 16.50 -20.30
CA SER A 323 3.61 15.82 -21.55
C SER A 323 3.48 14.30 -21.49
N CYS A 324 3.53 13.71 -20.29
CA CYS A 324 3.55 12.27 -20.10
C CYS A 324 2.17 11.67 -19.79
N VAL A 325 1.29 12.44 -19.13
CA VAL A 325 -0.01 11.94 -18.66
C VAL A 325 -1.14 12.38 -19.60
N PRO A 326 -1.75 11.45 -20.36
CA PRO A 326 -2.83 11.77 -21.28
C PRO A 326 -4.07 12.33 -20.55
N ASP A 327 -4.78 13.27 -21.16
CA ASP A 327 -5.95 13.92 -20.56
C ASP A 327 -7.04 12.95 -20.09
N TRP A 328 -7.28 11.89 -20.86
CA TRP A 328 -8.30 10.89 -20.53
C TRP A 328 -7.98 10.03 -19.29
N VAL A 329 -6.72 10.01 -18.86
CA VAL A 329 -6.27 9.28 -17.65
C VAL A 329 -6.45 10.10 -16.38
N ARG A 330 -6.41 11.45 -16.47
CA ARG A 330 -6.37 12.36 -15.32
C ARG A 330 -7.58 12.22 -14.40
N ALA A 331 -8.78 12.27 -14.96
CA ALA A 331 -9.99 12.17 -14.15
C ALA A 331 -10.17 10.79 -13.48
N PRO A 332 -9.96 9.64 -14.15
CA PRO A 332 -9.96 8.33 -13.49
C PRO A 332 -8.91 8.18 -12.40
N LEU A 333 -7.71 8.75 -12.57
CA LEU A 333 -6.68 8.77 -11.53
C LEU A 333 -7.13 9.56 -10.31
N ALA A 334 -7.55 10.81 -10.52
CA ALA A 334 -8.00 11.69 -9.42
C ALA A 334 -9.16 11.10 -8.61
N ARG A 335 -10.04 10.33 -9.26
CA ARG A 335 -11.15 9.62 -8.59
C ARG A 335 -10.74 8.31 -7.89
N GLY A 336 -9.45 7.94 -7.91
CA GLY A 336 -8.99 6.67 -7.37
C GLY A 336 -9.49 5.44 -8.15
N GLU A 337 -9.98 5.61 -9.37
CA GLU A 337 -10.41 4.49 -10.22
C GLU A 337 -9.21 3.71 -10.75
N LEU A 338 -8.14 4.42 -11.16
CA LEU A 338 -6.86 3.84 -11.56
C LEU A 338 -5.86 3.85 -10.40
N GLY A 339 -4.96 2.87 -10.35
CA GLY A 339 -3.92 2.79 -9.34
C GLY A 339 -2.83 3.86 -9.52
N ALA A 340 -2.16 4.23 -8.43
CA ALA A 340 -1.05 5.20 -8.43
C ALA A 340 0.11 4.76 -9.34
N ASP A 341 0.36 3.46 -9.45
CA ASP A 341 1.38 2.84 -10.28
C ASP A 341 1.24 3.14 -11.79
N ILE A 342 0.08 3.62 -12.23
CA ILE A 342 -0.12 4.13 -13.60
C ILE A 342 0.67 5.42 -13.84
N LEU A 343 0.81 6.26 -12.82
CA LEU A 343 1.62 7.49 -12.93
C LEU A 343 3.10 7.17 -13.09
N ASP A 344 3.63 6.26 -12.26
CA ASP A 344 5.02 5.83 -12.36
C ASP A 344 5.31 5.20 -13.72
N LEU A 345 4.35 4.44 -14.25
CA LEU A 345 4.45 3.87 -15.58
C LEU A 345 4.51 4.93 -16.68
N LEU A 346 3.67 5.97 -16.60
CA LEU A 346 3.59 7.02 -17.62
C LEU A 346 4.81 7.95 -17.57
N VAL A 347 5.27 8.30 -16.37
CA VAL A 347 6.35 9.27 -16.15
C VAL A 347 7.72 8.59 -16.26
N HIS A 348 7.92 7.51 -15.51
CA HIS A 348 9.24 6.86 -15.35
C HIS A 348 9.40 5.59 -16.17
N LYS A 349 8.33 5.12 -16.85
CA LYS A 349 8.29 3.81 -17.52
C LYS A 349 8.71 2.66 -16.59
N ARG A 350 8.35 2.76 -15.31
CA ARG A 350 8.68 1.80 -14.26
C ARG A 350 7.42 1.34 -13.52
N LYS A 351 7.42 0.12 -13.07
CA LYS A 351 6.38 -0.43 -12.20
C LYS A 351 6.99 -1.31 -11.14
N ILE A 352 6.86 -0.91 -9.87
CA ILE A 352 7.21 -1.76 -8.73
C ILE A 352 6.03 -2.68 -8.46
N LEU A 353 6.26 -3.99 -8.59
CA LEU A 353 5.21 -5.00 -8.42
C LEU A 353 4.96 -5.29 -6.94
N PRO A 354 3.72 -5.68 -6.55
CA PRO A 354 3.41 -5.97 -5.17
C PRO A 354 4.14 -7.21 -4.69
N THR A 355 4.80 -7.12 -3.55
CA THR A 355 5.41 -8.27 -2.88
C THR A 355 4.33 -9.07 -2.16
N GLN A 356 4.41 -10.40 -2.25
CA GLN A 356 3.48 -11.33 -1.63
C GLN A 356 4.23 -12.40 -0.83
N VAL A 357 3.56 -13.00 0.17
CA VAL A 357 4.11 -14.13 0.93
C VAL A 357 3.91 -15.40 0.09
N GLU A 358 5.00 -15.93 -0.46
CA GLU A 358 4.96 -17.02 -1.42
C GLU A 358 6.23 -17.89 -1.37
N HIS A 359 6.24 -18.97 -2.14
CA HIS A 359 7.41 -19.87 -2.21
C HIS A 359 8.58 -19.20 -2.94
N SER A 360 9.71 -19.02 -2.23
CA SER A 360 10.87 -18.28 -2.75
C SER A 360 11.59 -18.98 -3.92
N ASP A 361 11.54 -20.31 -3.95
CA ASP A 361 12.25 -21.10 -4.98
C ASP A 361 11.46 -21.17 -6.31
N LEU A 362 10.20 -20.74 -6.29
CA LEU A 362 9.41 -20.60 -7.52
C LEU A 362 9.59 -19.20 -8.09
N GLN A 363 9.38 -19.04 -9.38
CA GLN A 363 9.32 -17.72 -10.01
C GLN A 363 8.23 -16.87 -9.37
N SER A 364 8.38 -15.53 -9.37
CA SER A 364 7.37 -14.65 -8.79
C SER A 364 5.97 -14.92 -9.33
N SER A 365 4.98 -14.95 -8.45
CA SER A 365 3.56 -15.08 -8.81
C SER A 365 3.09 -13.99 -9.76
N ASN A 366 3.73 -12.82 -9.75
CA ASN A 366 3.43 -11.69 -10.64
C ASN A 366 3.73 -12.02 -12.13
N LEU A 367 4.63 -12.97 -12.41
CA LEU A 367 4.96 -13.36 -13.79
C LEU A 367 3.76 -13.94 -14.53
N THR A 368 2.85 -14.60 -13.84
CA THR A 368 1.63 -15.18 -14.43
C THR A 368 0.76 -14.09 -15.08
N SER A 369 0.72 -12.88 -14.53
CA SER A 369 -0.07 -11.76 -15.06
C SER A 369 0.72 -10.82 -16.00
N ARG A 370 2.02 -11.05 -16.24
CA ARG A 370 2.84 -10.19 -17.11
C ARG A 370 2.23 -9.98 -18.52
N PRO A 371 1.66 -11.00 -19.20
CA PRO A 371 1.01 -10.74 -20.50
C PRO A 371 -0.16 -9.76 -20.43
N ILE A 372 -0.93 -9.75 -19.34
CA ILE A 372 -1.99 -8.74 -19.13
C ILE A 372 -1.38 -7.34 -19.02
N ARG A 373 -0.27 -7.21 -18.26
CA ARG A 373 0.44 -5.95 -18.10
C ARG A 373 1.07 -5.44 -19.39
N LYS A 374 1.58 -6.33 -20.26
CA LYS A 374 2.09 -5.92 -21.58
C LYS A 374 1.03 -5.16 -22.39
N VAL A 375 -0.22 -5.65 -22.41
CA VAL A 375 -1.33 -4.98 -23.07
C VAL A 375 -1.67 -3.65 -22.39
N LEU A 376 -1.72 -3.64 -21.06
CA LEU A 376 -1.93 -2.43 -20.27
C LEU A 376 -0.88 -1.35 -20.59
N TYR A 377 0.40 -1.72 -20.67
CA TYR A 377 1.50 -0.83 -21.04
C TYR A 377 1.34 -0.29 -22.45
N GLY A 378 0.97 -1.16 -23.40
CA GLY A 378 0.73 -0.74 -24.79
C GLY A 378 -0.41 0.25 -24.92
N LEU A 379 -1.50 0.08 -24.16
CA LEU A 379 -2.62 1.02 -24.15
C LEU A 379 -2.24 2.40 -23.56
N LEU A 380 -1.38 2.43 -22.57
CA LEU A 380 -0.96 3.65 -21.89
C LEU A 380 0.15 4.39 -22.65
N LEU A 381 1.16 3.68 -23.10
CA LEU A 381 2.35 4.28 -23.72
C LEU A 381 2.22 4.45 -25.24
N GLY A 382 1.30 3.72 -25.88
CA GLY A 382 1.13 3.76 -27.33
C GLY A 382 2.29 3.16 -28.11
N ARG A 383 2.28 3.35 -29.45
CA ARG A 383 3.37 2.91 -30.33
C ARG A 383 4.63 3.72 -30.07
N GLY A 384 5.77 3.05 -29.91
CA GLY A 384 7.05 3.71 -29.65
C GLY A 384 7.31 4.09 -28.21
N GLY A 385 6.46 3.67 -27.25
CA GLY A 385 6.57 4.02 -25.82
C GLY A 385 7.79 3.47 -25.08
N GLY A 386 8.63 2.65 -25.75
CA GLY A 386 9.83 2.06 -25.16
C GLY A 386 9.56 0.89 -24.22
N LYS A 387 10.61 0.31 -23.67
CA LYS A 387 10.54 -0.80 -22.70
C LYS A 387 10.10 -0.26 -21.32
N VAL A 388 9.32 -1.06 -20.58
CA VAL A 388 8.90 -0.77 -19.19
C VAL A 388 9.77 -1.58 -18.24
N GLU A 389 10.29 -0.93 -17.22
CA GLU A 389 11.04 -1.58 -16.15
C GLU A 389 10.08 -2.13 -15.10
N GLU A 390 9.98 -3.45 -14.96
CA GLU A 390 9.27 -4.09 -13.84
C GLU A 390 10.27 -4.43 -12.74
N VAL A 391 10.05 -3.89 -11.54
CA VAL A 391 10.79 -4.27 -10.33
C VAL A 391 10.00 -5.36 -9.59
N ASP A 392 10.58 -6.56 -9.51
CA ASP A 392 9.98 -7.74 -8.90
C ASP A 392 11.05 -8.54 -8.14
N ARG A 393 10.69 -9.62 -7.51
CA ARG A 393 11.67 -10.57 -6.96
C ARG A 393 12.14 -11.59 -8.01
N VAL A 394 13.41 -11.91 -7.97
CA VAL A 394 14.02 -13.08 -8.62
C VAL A 394 14.66 -13.92 -7.51
N GLY A 395 14.13 -15.13 -7.29
CA GLY A 395 14.49 -15.90 -6.09
C GLY A 395 14.17 -15.13 -4.82
N THR A 396 15.20 -14.82 -4.03
CA THR A 396 15.10 -14.13 -2.74
C THR A 396 15.48 -12.64 -2.80
N LYS A 397 15.82 -12.13 -3.96
CA LYS A 397 16.27 -10.73 -4.15
C LYS A 397 15.32 -9.95 -5.06
N PRO A 398 15.17 -8.64 -4.90
CA PRO A 398 14.52 -7.81 -5.89
C PRO A 398 15.41 -7.69 -7.13
N ALA A 399 14.78 -7.69 -8.30
CA ALA A 399 15.43 -7.52 -9.59
C ALA A 399 14.59 -6.66 -10.53
N SER A 400 15.21 -6.08 -11.54
CA SER A 400 14.56 -5.25 -12.54
C SER A 400 14.57 -5.97 -13.90
N VAL A 401 13.40 -6.02 -14.57
CA VAL A 401 13.23 -6.66 -15.86
C VAL A 401 12.59 -5.69 -16.85
N LYS A 402 13.16 -5.54 -18.04
CA LYS A 402 12.59 -4.71 -19.11
C LYS A 402 11.52 -5.48 -19.88
N VAL A 403 10.32 -4.93 -19.94
CA VAL A 403 9.15 -5.55 -20.58
C VAL A 403 8.71 -4.74 -21.79
N GLN A 404 8.58 -5.38 -22.93
CA GLN A 404 8.10 -4.74 -24.16
C GLN A 404 6.57 -4.57 -24.10
N PRO A 405 6.03 -3.34 -24.29
CA PRO A 405 4.59 -3.11 -24.40
C PRO A 405 4.00 -3.74 -25.66
N LEU A 406 2.73 -4.17 -25.57
CA LEU A 406 1.92 -4.57 -26.71
C LEU A 406 0.85 -3.50 -26.95
N ALA A 407 0.88 -2.83 -28.10
CA ALA A 407 -0.08 -1.77 -28.44
C ALA A 407 -1.26 -2.32 -29.23
N ASP A 408 -2.52 -2.06 -28.80
CA ASP A 408 -3.60 -1.66 -29.70
C ASP A 408 -4.86 -1.16 -28.95
N ARG A 409 -5.60 -0.24 -29.60
CA ARG A 409 -6.84 0.38 -29.10
C ARG A 409 -8.12 -0.26 -29.66
N ALA A 410 -8.06 -1.47 -30.20
CA ALA A 410 -9.21 -2.12 -30.78
C ALA A 410 -10.34 -2.40 -29.77
N VAL A 411 -11.53 -2.59 -30.27
CA VAL A 411 -12.82 -2.78 -29.56
C VAL A 411 -12.68 -3.29 -28.11
N ARG A 412 -12.96 -2.42 -27.14
CA ARG A 412 -12.61 -2.55 -25.69
C ARG A 412 -12.93 -3.91 -25.07
N LEU A 413 -14.13 -4.43 -25.28
CA LEU A 413 -14.51 -5.74 -24.76
C LEU A 413 -13.70 -6.85 -25.40
N ARG A 414 -13.44 -6.76 -26.70
CA ARG A 414 -12.65 -7.74 -27.45
C ARG A 414 -11.22 -7.78 -26.94
N VAL A 415 -10.56 -6.63 -26.78
CA VAL A 415 -9.20 -6.56 -26.20
C VAL A 415 -9.16 -7.17 -24.79
N CYS A 416 -10.13 -6.87 -23.95
CA CYS A 416 -10.22 -7.44 -22.61
C CYS A 416 -10.34 -8.97 -22.65
N LEU A 417 -11.27 -9.49 -23.44
CA LEU A 417 -11.54 -10.91 -23.53
C LEU A 417 -10.43 -11.68 -24.24
N GLU A 418 -9.85 -11.15 -25.30
CA GLU A 418 -8.70 -11.74 -26.01
C GLU A 418 -7.47 -11.79 -25.11
N THR A 419 -7.17 -10.71 -24.39
CA THR A 419 -6.07 -10.69 -23.40
C THR A 419 -6.24 -11.79 -22.34
N LEU A 420 -7.46 -11.99 -21.86
CA LEU A 420 -7.78 -13.05 -20.92
C LEU A 420 -8.00 -14.40 -21.62
N GLY A 421 -8.03 -14.42 -22.95
CA GLY A 421 -8.27 -15.61 -23.78
C GLY A 421 -9.62 -16.26 -23.49
N VAL A 422 -10.69 -15.48 -23.37
CA VAL A 422 -12.04 -15.95 -23.00
C VAL A 422 -13.03 -15.54 -24.07
N GLU A 423 -13.87 -16.47 -24.51
CA GLU A 423 -15.00 -16.20 -25.41
C GLU A 423 -16.18 -15.67 -24.62
N VAL A 424 -16.97 -14.75 -25.21
CA VAL A 424 -18.13 -14.09 -24.56
C VAL A 424 -19.16 -15.12 -24.08
N GLU A 425 -19.37 -16.16 -24.88
CA GLU A 425 -20.34 -17.23 -24.63
C GLU A 425 -20.06 -17.96 -23.33
N LYS A 426 -18.79 -18.05 -22.91
CA LYS A 426 -18.38 -18.67 -21.63
C LYS A 426 -18.77 -17.85 -20.40
N LEU A 427 -19.09 -16.58 -20.59
CA LEU A 427 -19.57 -15.70 -19.55
C LEU A 427 -21.09 -15.56 -19.53
N GLU A 428 -21.77 -16.21 -20.49
CA GLU A 428 -23.24 -16.27 -20.50
C GLU A 428 -23.73 -17.05 -19.28
N GLY A 429 -24.79 -16.53 -18.68
CA GLY A 429 -25.32 -17.09 -17.45
C GLY A 429 -24.48 -16.90 -16.19
N VAL A 430 -23.25 -16.39 -16.27
CA VAL A 430 -22.47 -15.99 -15.09
C VAL A 430 -23.04 -14.67 -14.56
N PRO A 431 -23.29 -14.53 -13.24
CA PRO A 431 -23.71 -13.27 -12.65
C PRO A 431 -22.75 -12.13 -13.05
N ALA A 432 -23.28 -10.97 -13.40
CA ALA A 432 -22.53 -9.86 -13.99
C ALA A 432 -21.26 -9.50 -13.19
N HIS A 433 -21.36 -9.38 -11.87
CA HIS A 433 -20.26 -9.06 -10.95
C HIS A 433 -19.20 -10.18 -10.82
N LEU A 434 -19.47 -11.39 -11.34
CA LEU A 434 -18.52 -12.52 -11.34
C LEU A 434 -17.91 -12.79 -12.72
N ARG A 435 -18.31 -12.05 -13.77
CA ARG A 435 -17.78 -12.27 -15.13
C ARG A 435 -16.29 -12.02 -15.23
N LEU A 436 -15.80 -10.90 -14.70
CA LEU A 436 -14.37 -10.60 -14.69
C LEU A 436 -13.59 -11.63 -13.84
N PRO A 437 -13.95 -11.97 -12.59
CA PRO A 437 -13.32 -13.05 -11.83
C PRO A 437 -13.29 -14.40 -12.54
N VAL A 438 -14.37 -14.78 -13.22
CA VAL A 438 -14.45 -16.04 -14.01
C VAL A 438 -13.46 -16.00 -15.18
N ALA A 439 -13.42 -14.90 -15.94
CA ALA A 439 -12.48 -14.72 -17.02
C ALA A 439 -11.01 -14.80 -16.53
N VAL A 440 -10.70 -14.13 -15.43
CA VAL A 440 -9.39 -14.18 -14.77
C VAL A 440 -9.04 -15.61 -14.32
N THR A 441 -10.01 -16.34 -13.77
CA THR A 441 -9.76 -17.71 -13.32
C THR A 441 -9.48 -18.65 -14.51
N ARG A 442 -10.20 -18.49 -15.63
CA ARG A 442 -9.88 -19.22 -16.88
C ARG A 442 -8.46 -18.91 -17.37
N TYR A 443 -8.07 -17.64 -17.36
CA TYR A 443 -6.71 -17.22 -17.70
C TYR A 443 -5.67 -17.87 -16.78
N TRP A 444 -5.86 -17.80 -15.47
CA TRP A 444 -4.97 -18.40 -14.46
C TRP A 444 -4.82 -19.91 -14.64
N LEU A 445 -5.94 -20.63 -14.86
CA LEU A 445 -5.90 -22.08 -15.09
C LEU A 445 -5.02 -22.46 -16.29
N ARG A 446 -5.06 -21.67 -17.36
CA ARG A 446 -4.27 -21.93 -18.56
C ARG A 446 -2.80 -21.58 -18.38
N ARG A 447 -2.50 -20.53 -17.62
CA ARG A 447 -1.12 -20.03 -17.48
C ARG A 447 -0.36 -20.71 -16.36
N ALA A 448 -0.99 -20.95 -15.22
CA ALA A 448 -0.36 -21.50 -14.02
C ALA A 448 -0.58 -23.01 -13.85
N ASN A 449 -1.58 -23.59 -14.52
CA ASN A 449 -1.97 -24.99 -14.39
C ASN A 449 -2.02 -25.47 -12.91
N PRO A 450 -2.78 -24.78 -12.04
CA PRO A 450 -2.83 -25.10 -10.61
C PRO A 450 -3.52 -26.44 -10.36
N GLU A 451 -3.27 -27.04 -9.20
CA GLU A 451 -3.99 -28.24 -8.79
C GLU A 451 -5.51 -28.01 -8.75
N PRO A 452 -6.33 -29.00 -9.22
CA PRO A 452 -7.78 -28.86 -9.26
C PRO A 452 -8.45 -28.54 -7.91
N THR A 453 -7.85 -28.96 -6.80
CA THR A 453 -8.32 -28.68 -5.43
C THR A 453 -8.30 -27.17 -5.12
N LEU A 454 -7.36 -26.43 -5.68
CA LEU A 454 -7.25 -24.97 -5.48
C LEU A 454 -8.41 -24.23 -6.16
N LEU A 455 -8.75 -24.61 -7.38
CA LEU A 455 -9.92 -24.10 -8.08
C LEU A 455 -11.22 -24.38 -7.32
N LYS A 456 -11.38 -25.65 -6.88
CA LYS A 456 -12.54 -26.07 -6.09
C LYS A 456 -12.64 -25.25 -4.79
N ALA A 457 -11.53 -25.02 -4.08
CA ALA A 457 -11.47 -24.24 -2.85
C ALA A 457 -11.86 -22.78 -3.05
N LEU A 458 -11.37 -22.16 -4.13
CA LEU A 458 -11.67 -20.78 -4.49
C LEU A 458 -13.19 -20.60 -4.71
N TYR A 459 -13.79 -21.41 -5.54
CA TYR A 459 -15.22 -21.30 -5.85
C TYR A 459 -16.15 -21.77 -4.73
N LEU A 460 -15.70 -22.73 -3.94
CA LEU A 460 -16.39 -23.10 -2.71
C LEU A 460 -16.49 -21.88 -1.76
N THR A 461 -15.39 -21.13 -1.64
CA THR A 461 -15.35 -19.90 -0.85
C THR A 461 -16.27 -18.83 -1.43
N HIS A 462 -16.19 -18.55 -2.75
CA HIS A 462 -17.09 -17.60 -3.41
C HIS A 462 -18.58 -17.92 -3.17
N SER A 463 -18.94 -19.21 -3.18
CA SER A 463 -20.32 -19.64 -3.00
C SER A 463 -20.82 -19.46 -1.57
N LEU A 464 -19.92 -19.44 -0.58
CA LEU A 464 -20.25 -19.30 0.84
C LEU A 464 -20.28 -17.85 1.34
N ILE A 465 -19.61 -16.93 0.65
CA ILE A 465 -19.52 -15.52 1.08
C ILE A 465 -20.89 -14.85 1.27
N PRO A 466 -21.91 -15.06 0.40
CA PRO A 466 -23.24 -14.51 0.63
C PRO A 466 -23.93 -14.95 1.93
N LEU A 467 -23.55 -16.11 2.48
CA LEU A 467 -23.98 -16.53 3.82
C LEU A 467 -23.30 -15.73 4.92
N ILE A 468 -21.99 -15.57 4.78
CA ILE A 468 -21.17 -14.88 5.79
C ILE A 468 -21.63 -13.43 5.90
N THR A 469 -21.94 -12.77 4.77
CA THR A 469 -22.40 -11.38 4.75
C THR A 469 -23.81 -11.17 5.29
N ARG A 470 -24.68 -12.17 5.24
CA ARG A 470 -26.05 -12.12 5.81
C ARG A 470 -26.10 -12.39 7.32
N SER A 471 -25.09 -13.03 7.86
CA SER A 471 -24.99 -13.27 9.31
C SER A 471 -24.56 -11.99 10.00
N ILE A 472 -25.48 -11.36 10.75
CA ILE A 472 -25.29 -10.10 11.49
C ILE A 472 -24.12 -10.16 12.51
N CYS A 473 -23.56 -11.35 12.76
CA CYS A 473 -22.46 -11.61 13.69
C CYS A 473 -21.09 -11.76 13.01
N VAL A 474 -20.78 -10.97 11.97
CA VAL A 474 -19.47 -10.99 11.31
C VAL A 474 -18.29 -10.86 12.31
N PRO A 475 -18.33 -9.99 13.35
CA PRO A 475 -17.24 -9.91 14.33
C PRO A 475 -17.06 -11.20 15.15
N VAL A 476 -18.14 -11.89 15.52
CA VAL A 476 -18.07 -13.09 16.38
C VAL A 476 -17.58 -14.32 15.59
N CYS A 477 -18.00 -14.46 14.34
CA CYS A 477 -17.50 -15.53 13.47
C CYS A 477 -15.99 -15.41 13.21
N TRP A 478 -15.44 -14.19 13.14
CA TRP A 478 -14.02 -13.96 12.88
C TRP A 478 -13.17 -14.10 14.14
N GLN A 479 -13.65 -13.72 15.33
CA GLN A 479 -12.96 -13.96 16.61
C GLN A 479 -12.71 -15.44 16.87
N GLY A 480 -13.64 -16.31 16.52
CA GLY A 480 -13.45 -17.77 16.60
C GLY A 480 -12.38 -18.31 15.63
N TYR A 481 -12.06 -17.59 14.55
CA TYR A 481 -10.98 -17.93 13.61
C TYR A 481 -9.60 -17.39 14.05
N SER A 482 -9.56 -16.39 14.93
CA SER A 482 -8.32 -15.79 15.43
C SER A 482 -7.54 -16.72 16.36
N ASN A 483 -8.19 -17.63 17.07
CA ASN A 483 -7.58 -18.48 18.10
C ASN A 483 -7.18 -19.88 17.61
N SER A 484 -7.29 -20.20 16.33
CA SER A 484 -6.76 -21.47 15.83
C SER A 484 -5.24 -21.40 15.73
N ILE A 485 -4.58 -22.26 16.49
CA ILE A 485 -3.15 -22.55 16.53
C ILE A 485 -2.50 -22.27 15.16
N PHE A 486 -1.47 -21.42 15.14
CA PHE A 486 -0.62 -21.14 13.99
C PHE A 486 -0.15 -22.45 13.36
N ARG A 487 -0.83 -22.89 12.32
CA ARG A 487 -0.30 -23.97 11.46
C ARG A 487 0.67 -23.35 10.46
N PRO A 488 1.77 -24.04 10.12
CA PRO A 488 2.69 -23.58 9.11
C PRO A 488 1.92 -23.23 7.82
N LEU A 489 2.29 -22.11 7.19
CA LEU A 489 1.77 -21.71 5.89
C LEU A 489 2.19 -22.75 4.84
N ASP A 490 1.23 -23.21 4.05
CA ASP A 490 1.54 -23.95 2.83
C ASP A 490 1.90 -22.93 1.74
N CYS A 491 3.21 -22.72 1.54
CA CYS A 491 3.73 -21.70 0.64
C CYS A 491 3.43 -22.00 -0.83
N VAL A 492 3.28 -23.27 -1.22
CA VAL A 492 2.91 -23.67 -2.59
C VAL A 492 1.46 -23.28 -2.87
N VAL A 493 0.57 -23.56 -1.93
CA VAL A 493 -0.84 -23.14 -2.00
C VAL A 493 -0.95 -21.62 -1.99
N ALA A 494 -0.21 -20.93 -1.12
CA ALA A 494 -0.19 -19.47 -1.06
C ALA A 494 0.32 -18.87 -2.39
N HIS A 495 1.40 -19.41 -2.94
CA HIS A 495 1.95 -19.00 -4.22
C HIS A 495 0.92 -19.09 -5.35
N SER A 496 0.22 -20.22 -5.46
CA SER A 496 -0.80 -20.42 -6.49
C SER A 496 -1.96 -19.42 -6.39
N PHE A 497 -2.43 -19.13 -5.17
CA PHE A 497 -3.47 -18.12 -4.97
C PHE A 497 -2.95 -16.69 -5.20
N ASN A 498 -1.67 -16.43 -4.92
CA ASN A 498 -1.05 -15.15 -5.23
C ASN A 498 -0.97 -14.91 -6.74
N GLN A 499 -0.69 -15.94 -7.55
CA GLN A 499 -0.78 -15.87 -9.01
C GLN A 499 -2.19 -15.45 -9.47
N TRP A 500 -3.23 -16.05 -8.88
CA TRP A 500 -4.62 -15.67 -9.19
C TRP A 500 -4.92 -14.21 -8.79
N GLN A 501 -4.46 -13.76 -7.63
CA GLN A 501 -4.65 -12.38 -7.16
C GLN A 501 -3.90 -11.37 -8.02
N ALA A 502 -2.67 -11.69 -8.47
CA ALA A 502 -1.92 -10.87 -9.40
C ALA A 502 -2.67 -10.72 -10.74
N CYS A 503 -3.19 -11.83 -11.28
CA CYS A 503 -4.03 -11.79 -12.48
C CYS A 503 -5.30 -10.95 -12.28
N LEU A 504 -5.97 -11.06 -11.13
CA LEU A 504 -7.17 -10.28 -10.83
C LEU A 504 -6.86 -8.78 -10.72
N LYS A 505 -5.78 -8.40 -10.04
CA LYS A 505 -5.35 -7.02 -9.91
C LYS A 505 -5.07 -6.39 -11.28
N ASP A 506 -4.23 -7.02 -12.09
CA ASP A 506 -3.83 -6.50 -13.40
C ASP A 506 -4.99 -6.49 -14.40
N ALA A 507 -5.81 -7.55 -14.43
CA ALA A 507 -7.01 -7.60 -15.27
C ALA A 507 -8.05 -6.54 -14.86
N SER A 508 -8.18 -6.23 -13.58
CA SER A 508 -9.06 -5.17 -13.10
C SER A 508 -8.59 -3.79 -13.56
N GLN A 509 -7.29 -3.51 -13.52
CA GLN A 509 -6.72 -2.29 -14.09
C GLN A 509 -6.93 -2.20 -15.61
N LEU A 510 -6.69 -3.30 -16.34
CA LEU A 510 -6.97 -3.36 -17.76
C LEU A 510 -8.45 -3.10 -18.07
N ASN A 511 -9.36 -3.71 -17.33
CA ASN A 511 -10.81 -3.48 -17.48
C ASN A 511 -11.20 -2.01 -17.25
N LEU A 512 -10.57 -1.36 -16.28
CA LEU A 512 -10.78 0.07 -16.01
C LEU A 512 -10.27 0.96 -17.14
N LEU A 513 -9.06 0.70 -17.66
CA LEU A 513 -8.49 1.41 -18.80
C LEU A 513 -9.35 1.27 -20.06
N LEU A 514 -9.98 0.13 -20.24
CA LEU A 514 -10.91 -0.15 -21.33
C LEU A 514 -12.34 0.38 -21.06
N CYS A 515 -12.54 1.23 -20.04
CA CYS A 515 -13.83 1.78 -19.62
C CYS A 515 -14.85 0.73 -19.16
N LYS A 516 -14.39 -0.27 -18.42
CA LYS A 516 -15.21 -1.29 -17.73
C LYS A 516 -16.10 -2.11 -18.69
N PRO A 517 -15.55 -2.73 -19.75
CA PRO A 517 -16.34 -3.58 -20.63
C PRO A 517 -16.98 -4.77 -19.88
N LEU A 518 -16.37 -5.22 -18.81
CA LEU A 518 -16.95 -6.15 -17.85
C LEU A 518 -17.30 -5.42 -16.54
N PRO A 519 -18.43 -5.75 -15.90
CA PRO A 519 -18.79 -5.16 -14.61
C PRO A 519 -17.70 -5.36 -13.56
N GLU A 520 -17.46 -4.33 -12.77
CA GLU A 520 -16.48 -4.39 -11.68
C GLU A 520 -16.98 -5.33 -10.58
N PRO A 521 -16.14 -6.25 -10.09
CA PRO A 521 -16.55 -7.19 -9.05
C PRO A 521 -16.56 -6.53 -7.67
N HIS A 522 -17.20 -7.18 -6.71
CA HIS A 522 -17.08 -6.86 -5.30
C HIS A 522 -15.79 -7.46 -4.75
N PHE A 523 -14.68 -6.71 -4.76
CA PHE A 523 -13.35 -7.22 -4.45
C PHE A 523 -13.26 -7.87 -3.06
N ALA A 524 -13.91 -7.31 -2.06
CA ALA A 524 -13.94 -7.87 -0.72
C ALA A 524 -14.54 -9.30 -0.65
N TRP A 525 -15.34 -9.68 -1.63
CA TRP A 525 -16.04 -10.98 -1.66
C TRP A 525 -15.30 -12.04 -2.47
N LEU A 526 -14.18 -11.69 -3.11
CA LEU A 526 -13.53 -12.62 -4.03
C LEU A 526 -12.50 -13.53 -3.35
N TYR A 527 -11.90 -13.10 -2.25
CA TYR A 527 -10.86 -13.89 -1.61
C TYR A 527 -10.84 -13.69 -0.09
N GLN A 528 -10.69 -14.79 0.63
CA GLN A 528 -10.52 -14.85 2.08
C GLN A 528 -9.42 -15.87 2.38
N GLY A 529 -8.22 -15.42 2.68
CA GLY A 529 -7.02 -16.24 2.70
C GLY A 529 -7.12 -17.47 3.57
N ARG A 530 -7.36 -17.31 4.87
CA ARG A 530 -7.51 -18.45 5.79
C ARG A 530 -8.64 -19.39 5.40
N LEU A 531 -9.76 -18.84 4.90
CA LEU A 531 -10.90 -19.65 4.51
C LEU A 531 -10.58 -20.49 3.28
N VAL A 532 -9.99 -19.92 2.24
CA VAL A 532 -9.62 -20.62 0.99
C VAL A 532 -8.62 -21.73 1.29
N HIS A 533 -7.57 -21.45 2.06
CA HIS A 533 -6.56 -22.44 2.46
C HIS A 533 -7.17 -23.56 3.31
N ARG A 534 -8.08 -23.24 4.22
CA ARG A 534 -8.82 -24.25 4.99
C ARG A 534 -9.68 -25.12 4.09
N ARG A 535 -10.37 -24.54 3.09
CA ARG A 535 -11.20 -25.30 2.15
C ARG A 535 -10.35 -26.20 1.26
N GLN A 536 -9.20 -25.74 0.80
CA GLN A 536 -8.26 -26.57 0.06
C GLN A 536 -7.87 -27.82 0.88
N LYS A 537 -7.50 -27.66 2.15
CA LYS A 537 -7.16 -28.80 3.03
C LYS A 537 -8.37 -29.74 3.24
N GLN A 538 -9.59 -29.22 3.37
CA GLN A 538 -10.79 -30.06 3.49
C GLN A 538 -11.06 -30.87 2.24
N LEU A 539 -10.83 -30.30 1.06
CA LEU A 539 -11.04 -30.94 -0.25
C LEU A 539 -10.03 -32.04 -0.58
N LEU A 540 -8.98 -32.21 0.21
CA LEU A 540 -8.10 -33.40 0.10
C LEU A 540 -8.81 -34.70 0.54
N ASN A 541 -9.84 -34.58 1.40
CA ASN A 541 -10.52 -35.74 2.00
C ASN A 541 -12.04 -35.67 1.92
N ARG A 542 -12.62 -34.68 1.26
CA ARG A 542 -14.07 -34.47 1.16
C ARG A 542 -14.44 -33.89 -0.20
N GLU A 543 -15.61 -34.23 -0.70
CA GLU A 543 -16.16 -33.61 -1.90
C GLU A 543 -16.82 -32.26 -1.60
N PRO A 544 -16.85 -31.30 -2.55
CA PRO A 544 -17.48 -29.99 -2.37
C PRO A 544 -18.96 -30.08 -1.93
N GLU A 545 -19.69 -31.08 -2.39
CA GLU A 545 -21.08 -31.31 -2.09
C GLU A 545 -21.35 -31.63 -0.62
N GLU A 546 -20.38 -32.22 0.07
CA GLU A 546 -20.46 -32.52 1.50
C GLU A 546 -20.29 -31.24 2.35
N ILE A 547 -19.59 -30.26 1.81
CA ILE A 547 -19.33 -28.98 2.48
C ILE A 547 -20.46 -27.98 2.23
N LEU A 548 -21.09 -28.06 1.05
CA LEU A 548 -22.18 -27.16 0.65
C LEU A 548 -23.55 -27.79 1.01
N HIS A 549 -24.09 -27.43 2.17
CA HIS A 549 -25.36 -27.97 2.61
C HIS A 549 -26.58 -27.39 1.85
N SER A 550 -26.47 -26.14 1.37
CA SER A 550 -27.57 -25.46 0.66
C SER A 550 -27.64 -25.81 -0.83
N PRO A 551 -28.80 -26.18 -1.39
CA PRO A 551 -28.99 -26.42 -2.83
C PRO A 551 -28.69 -25.20 -3.68
N GLN A 552 -28.94 -23.99 -3.14
CA GLN A 552 -28.66 -22.72 -3.85
C GLN A 552 -27.17 -22.50 -4.05
N PHE A 553 -26.36 -22.79 -3.03
CA PHE A 553 -24.90 -22.64 -3.10
C PHE A 553 -24.26 -23.74 -3.95
N ARG A 554 -24.77 -24.95 -3.91
CA ARG A 554 -24.36 -26.02 -4.84
C ARG A 554 -24.62 -25.66 -6.29
N ARG A 555 -25.74 -25.03 -6.61
CA ARG A 555 -26.04 -24.54 -7.97
C ARG A 555 -25.07 -23.44 -8.41
N LEU A 556 -24.78 -22.45 -7.55
CA LEU A 556 -23.82 -21.40 -7.86
C LEU A 556 -22.42 -21.98 -8.06
N TYR A 557 -21.95 -22.84 -7.15
CA TYR A 557 -20.66 -23.52 -7.25
C TYR A 557 -20.52 -24.28 -8.57
N ARG A 558 -21.48 -25.14 -8.92
CA ARG A 558 -21.44 -25.90 -10.18
C ARG A 558 -21.47 -25.01 -11.41
N ARG A 559 -22.22 -23.92 -11.35
CA ARG A 559 -22.26 -22.93 -12.45
C ARG A 559 -20.91 -22.26 -12.65
N LEU A 560 -20.28 -21.79 -11.58
CA LEU A 560 -18.97 -21.16 -11.64
C LEU A 560 -17.89 -22.16 -12.07
N LEU A 561 -17.88 -23.34 -11.51
CA LEU A 561 -16.95 -24.41 -11.90
C LEU A 561 -17.12 -24.77 -13.38
N GLY A 562 -18.34 -24.98 -13.83
CA GLY A 562 -18.64 -25.27 -15.24
C GLY A 562 -18.18 -24.17 -16.19
N ALA A 563 -18.41 -22.89 -15.82
CA ALA A 563 -17.97 -21.75 -16.64
C ALA A 563 -16.44 -21.69 -16.84
N VAL A 564 -15.63 -22.22 -15.92
CA VAL A 564 -14.16 -22.19 -16.03
C VAL A 564 -13.54 -23.48 -16.56
N THR A 565 -14.19 -24.64 -16.39
CA THR A 565 -13.64 -25.94 -16.78
C THR A 565 -14.10 -26.41 -18.14
N GLN A 566 -15.17 -25.81 -18.73
CA GLN A 566 -15.61 -26.17 -20.07
C GLN A 566 -14.51 -25.89 -21.09
N PRO A 567 -14.11 -26.88 -21.91
CA PRO A 567 -13.12 -26.70 -22.96
C PRO A 567 -13.59 -25.67 -23.99
N ASP A 568 -12.65 -24.93 -24.58
CA ASP A 568 -12.94 -24.02 -25.66
C ASP A 568 -13.22 -24.83 -26.95
N PRO A 569 -14.32 -24.61 -27.66
CA PRO A 569 -14.73 -25.42 -28.80
C PRO A 569 -13.74 -25.41 -29.97
N GLY A 570 -12.76 -24.52 -29.95
CA GLY A 570 -11.75 -24.33 -30.99
C GLY A 570 -10.31 -24.68 -30.61
N ALA A 571 -10.09 -25.18 -29.37
CA ALA A 571 -8.73 -25.41 -28.85
C ALA A 571 -7.88 -26.34 -29.74
N ASN A 572 -8.49 -27.28 -30.47
CA ASN A 572 -7.79 -28.19 -31.40
C ASN A 572 -7.50 -27.61 -32.80
N ARG A 573 -7.94 -26.36 -33.08
CA ARG A 573 -7.70 -25.74 -34.41
C ARG A 573 -6.70 -24.59 -34.40
N ARG A 574 -6.22 -24.18 -33.23
CA ARG A 574 -5.35 -23.00 -33.13
C ARG A 574 -3.99 -23.36 -32.54
N ALA A 575 -3.07 -23.70 -33.43
CA ALA A 575 -1.67 -24.00 -33.10
C ALA A 575 -0.82 -22.74 -32.80
N GLY A 576 -1.44 -21.63 -32.41
CA GLY A 576 -0.76 -20.39 -32.00
C GLY A 576 -1.12 -20.03 -30.57
N GLY A 577 -0.15 -19.64 -29.74
CA GLY A 577 -0.39 -19.16 -28.36
C GLY A 577 -1.26 -17.91 -28.36
N PRO A 578 -1.78 -17.49 -27.17
CA PRO A 578 -2.61 -16.28 -27.03
C PRO A 578 -1.97 -15.01 -27.60
N GLU A 579 -0.66 -14.93 -27.62
CA GLU A 579 0.11 -13.83 -28.24
C GLU A 579 0.01 -13.86 -29.78
N ALA A 580 0.04 -15.04 -30.40
CA ALA A 580 -0.16 -15.21 -31.84
C ALA A 580 -1.62 -14.90 -32.23
N GLN A 581 -2.60 -15.21 -31.37
CA GLN A 581 -4.01 -14.87 -31.62
C GLN A 581 -4.26 -13.37 -31.49
N LEU A 582 -3.66 -12.73 -30.47
CA LEU A 582 -3.72 -11.28 -30.34
C LEU A 582 -3.05 -10.59 -31.55
N ARG A 583 -1.90 -11.09 -31.99
CA ARG A 583 -1.20 -10.65 -33.20
C ARG A 583 -2.06 -10.85 -34.47
N ALA A 584 -2.65 -12.01 -34.66
CA ALA A 584 -3.54 -12.28 -35.81
C ALA A 584 -4.80 -11.39 -35.81
N SER A 585 -5.38 -11.13 -34.65
CA SER A 585 -6.49 -10.18 -34.53
C SER A 585 -6.07 -8.74 -34.79
N MET A 586 -4.82 -8.39 -34.51
CA MET A 586 -4.20 -7.11 -34.81
C MET A 586 -3.87 -6.94 -36.29
N GLU A 587 -3.45 -8.02 -36.99
CA GLU A 587 -3.18 -8.04 -38.41
C GLU A 587 -4.46 -7.92 -39.26
N HIS A 588 -5.60 -8.44 -38.80
CA HIS A 588 -6.89 -8.30 -39.47
C HIS A 588 -7.46 -6.87 -39.45
N LEU A 589 -6.91 -5.96 -38.68
CA LEU A 589 -7.33 -4.56 -38.55
C LEU A 589 -6.59 -3.61 -39.49
N HIS A 590 -6.05 -4.09 -40.62
CA HIS A 590 -5.37 -3.30 -41.65
C HIS A 590 -4.25 -2.38 -41.12
N LEU A 591 -3.22 -2.98 -40.57
CA LEU A 591 -1.95 -2.33 -40.39
C LEU A 591 -0.91 -3.06 -41.22
N ASN A 592 -0.75 -2.65 -42.49
CA ASN A 592 0.43 -2.98 -43.28
C ASN A 592 1.65 -2.43 -42.54
N THR A 593 2.34 -3.30 -41.84
CA THR A 593 3.72 -3.09 -41.43
C THR A 593 4.54 -4.18 -42.16
N GLN A 594 5.06 -3.81 -43.30
CA GLN A 594 6.32 -4.37 -43.78
C GLN A 594 7.39 -3.75 -42.86
N ASP A 595 7.78 -4.46 -41.85
CA ASP A 595 9.05 -4.31 -41.18
C ASP A 595 9.55 -5.72 -40.87
N GLU A 596 10.71 -6.00 -41.36
CA GLU A 596 11.41 -7.27 -41.30
C GLU A 596 11.54 -7.72 -39.84
N GLU A 597 11.07 -8.95 -39.59
CA GLU A 597 11.18 -9.64 -38.32
C GLU A 597 12.65 -10.09 -38.17
N GLU A 598 13.44 -9.34 -37.43
CA GLU A 598 14.54 -9.94 -36.71
C GLU A 598 13.92 -10.53 -35.41
N GLU A 599 13.68 -11.84 -35.44
CA GLU A 599 13.46 -12.64 -34.24
C GLU A 599 14.77 -12.65 -33.42
N GLU A 600 15.03 -11.58 -32.67
CA GLU A 600 15.93 -11.66 -31.53
C GLU A 600 15.14 -12.28 -30.39
N GLU A 601 15.39 -13.54 -30.07
CA GLU A 601 15.18 -14.09 -28.74
C GLU A 601 16.08 -13.32 -27.77
N GLU A 602 15.69 -12.08 -27.43
CA GLU A 602 16.27 -11.38 -26.30
C GLU A 602 15.71 -12.04 -25.02
N GLU A 603 16.47 -12.97 -24.47
CA GLU A 603 16.40 -13.27 -23.04
C GLU A 603 16.44 -11.93 -22.30
N GLY A 604 15.35 -11.58 -21.61
CA GLY A 604 15.28 -10.34 -20.88
C GLY A 604 16.45 -10.26 -19.90
N GLU A 605 17.33 -9.29 -20.07
CA GLU A 605 18.41 -9.05 -19.10
C GLU A 605 17.81 -8.79 -17.72
N GLU A 606 17.86 -9.80 -16.88
CA GLU A 606 17.54 -9.69 -15.46
C GLU A 606 18.73 -9.02 -14.77
N LYS A 607 18.59 -7.74 -14.43
CA LYS A 607 19.57 -7.06 -13.57
C LYS A 607 19.19 -7.24 -12.12
N GLU A 608 20.03 -7.95 -11.37
CA GLU A 608 19.95 -7.93 -9.91
C GLU A 608 20.15 -6.48 -9.42
N LEU A 609 19.22 -5.99 -8.61
CA LEU A 609 19.40 -4.73 -7.89
C LEU A 609 20.46 -4.96 -6.81
N GLY A 610 21.69 -4.60 -7.16
CA GLY A 610 22.91 -4.59 -6.37
C GLY A 610 22.89 -5.34 -5.04
N GLY A 611 23.22 -6.61 -5.04
CA GLY A 611 23.80 -7.25 -3.89
C GLY A 611 25.21 -6.70 -3.72
N ALA A 612 25.55 -6.24 -2.53
CA ALA A 612 26.93 -5.89 -2.24
C ALA A 612 27.77 -7.16 -2.40
N GLU A 613 28.41 -7.33 -3.54
CA GLU A 613 29.58 -8.18 -3.63
C GLU A 613 30.70 -7.48 -2.85
N ASP A 614 31.34 -8.24 -1.96
CA ASP A 614 32.59 -7.84 -1.34
C ASP A 614 33.64 -7.55 -2.42
N LEU A 615 33.70 -6.29 -2.84
CA LEU A 615 34.90 -5.75 -3.46
C LEU A 615 35.72 -5.12 -2.31
N ASP A 616 36.50 -6.01 -1.68
CA ASP A 616 37.65 -5.61 -0.88
C ASP A 616 38.70 -5.01 -1.82
N GLN A 617 38.64 -3.69 -2.03
CA GLN A 617 39.78 -2.82 -2.36
C GLN A 617 39.37 -1.35 -2.23
N GLY A 618 39.66 -0.77 -1.08
CA GLY A 618 40.16 0.60 -0.95
C GLY A 618 39.30 1.74 -1.45
N SER A 619 38.14 1.99 -0.84
CA SER A 619 37.60 3.33 -0.64
C SER A 619 36.75 3.33 0.62
N ASP A 620 37.12 4.16 1.59
CA ASP A 620 36.41 4.38 2.85
C ASP A 620 35.03 5.01 2.60
N TRP A 621 34.01 4.16 2.46
CA TRP A 621 32.60 4.55 2.57
C TRP A 621 31.92 3.69 3.63
N PRO A 622 31.34 4.28 4.66
CA PRO A 622 30.68 3.50 5.71
C PRO A 622 29.42 2.81 5.17
N ARG A 623 29.35 1.52 5.39
CA ARG A 623 28.17 0.68 5.06
C ARG A 623 26.99 1.06 5.96
N VAL A 624 25.93 1.60 5.37
CA VAL A 624 24.69 1.87 6.07
C VAL A 624 23.88 0.60 6.18
N THR A 625 23.82 0.03 7.37
CA THR A 625 22.85 -0.99 7.74
C THR A 625 21.55 -0.29 8.11
N VAL A 626 20.62 -0.12 7.17
CA VAL A 626 19.29 0.38 7.47
C VAL A 626 18.50 -0.72 8.18
N GLY A 627 18.58 -0.72 9.49
CA GLY A 627 17.72 -1.52 10.35
C GLY A 627 16.38 -0.81 10.55
N THR A 628 15.43 -0.96 9.65
CA THR A 628 14.04 -0.63 9.94
C THR A 628 13.50 -1.63 10.96
N ARG A 629 13.75 -1.40 12.24
CA ARG A 629 13.10 -2.10 13.34
C ARG A 629 11.76 -1.43 13.60
N TYR A 630 10.70 -1.88 12.94
CA TYR A 630 9.39 -1.79 13.55
C TYR A 630 9.41 -2.67 14.79
N ARG A 631 9.60 -2.07 15.95
CA ARG A 631 9.36 -2.75 17.23
C ARG A 631 7.86 -2.95 17.39
N THR A 632 7.36 -4.14 17.06
CA THR A 632 6.17 -4.63 17.71
C THR A 632 6.48 -4.73 19.20
N LYS A 633 5.86 -3.89 20.01
CA LYS A 633 5.86 -4.07 21.47
C LYS A 633 5.16 -5.41 21.73
N ASP A 634 5.92 -6.47 21.96
CA ASP A 634 5.41 -7.64 22.64
C ASP A 634 4.94 -7.17 24.02
N ARG A 635 3.63 -7.10 24.20
CA ARG A 635 3.02 -7.07 25.52
C ARG A 635 3.41 -8.39 26.20
N LYS A 636 4.45 -8.36 27.02
CA LYS A 636 4.71 -9.41 27.97
C LYS A 636 3.51 -9.48 28.92
N ASP A 637 2.68 -10.48 28.72
CA ASP A 637 1.76 -10.97 29.71
C ASP A 637 2.57 -11.34 30.97
N ARG A 638 2.50 -10.49 31.97
CA ARG A 638 2.87 -10.84 33.33
C ARG A 638 1.70 -11.61 33.94
N SER A 639 1.58 -12.88 33.63
CA SER A 639 0.89 -13.81 34.50
C SER A 639 1.77 -14.04 35.75
N ARG A 640 1.55 -13.23 36.77
CA ARG A 640 1.95 -13.59 38.12
C ARG A 640 0.80 -14.37 38.74
N ASN A 641 1.05 -15.63 38.92
CA ASN A 641 0.35 -16.50 39.85
C ASN A 641 0.43 -15.90 41.26
N PRO A 642 -0.63 -15.76 42.02
CA PRO A 642 -0.56 -15.59 43.45
C PRO A 642 -1.07 -16.86 44.10
N GLU A 643 -0.16 -17.67 44.59
CA GLU A 643 -0.46 -18.58 45.70
C GLU A 643 -0.36 -17.85 47.05
N LEU A 644 -1.38 -18.14 47.88
CA LEU A 644 -1.42 -18.13 49.35
C LEU A 644 -1.44 -16.78 50.10
N GLY A 645 -2.57 -16.58 50.77
CA GLY A 645 -2.47 -16.09 52.12
C GLY A 645 -3.54 -15.12 52.61
N ARG A 646 -4.57 -15.69 53.25
CA ARG A 646 -5.32 -15.16 54.41
C ARG A 646 -6.44 -14.14 54.19
N LYS A 647 -7.61 -14.62 54.63
CA LYS A 647 -8.82 -13.93 55.08
C LYS A 647 -8.49 -12.72 55.97
N GLN A 648 -9.20 -11.64 55.76
CA GLN A 648 -9.83 -10.83 56.84
C GLN A 648 -11.06 -10.12 56.27
N GLU A 649 -12.19 -10.44 56.91
CA GLU A 649 -13.48 -9.75 56.85
C GLU A 649 -13.30 -8.32 57.33
N TRP A 650 -13.99 -7.35 56.72
CA TRP A 650 -14.57 -6.20 57.39
C TRP A 650 -15.83 -5.74 56.68
N GLU A 651 -16.88 -5.73 57.45
CA GLU A 651 -18.20 -5.24 57.12
C GLU A 651 -18.22 -3.71 56.97
N GLY A 652 -19.15 -3.22 56.14
CA GLY A 652 -20.09 -2.20 56.54
C GLY A 652 -19.81 -0.74 56.14
N TRP A 653 -20.89 -0.16 55.70
CA TRP A 653 -21.35 1.25 55.70
C TRP A 653 -21.32 1.99 54.34
N GLY A 654 -22.56 2.30 53.94
CA GLY A 654 -22.98 3.52 53.30
C GLY A 654 -23.45 3.40 51.86
#